data_31a9b0096a091d6e15eaf82750957e2c
#
_entry.id   31a9b0096a091d6e15eaf82750957e2c
#
_cell.length_a   1.000
_cell.length_b   1.000
_cell.length_c   1.000
_cell.angle_alpha   90.00
_cell.angle_beta   90.00
_cell.angle_gamma   90.00
#
_symmetry.space_group_name_H-M   'P 1'
#
loop_
_entity.id
_entity.type
_entity.pdbx_description
1 polymer ?
#
loop_
_entity_poly.entity_id
_entity_poly.type
_entity_poly.pdbx_seq_one_letter_code
_entity_poly.pdbx_strand_id
1 'polypeptide(L)'
;MDYSPLLDIQDLHTDIEIRSGVVHALSGVDLYVNPGETLGIVGESGSGKTMTALSLMGLLPQGGHVSSGSIYLDGQDLTKMPLHAKRKLRGTKVGMIFQDPLTSLNPTMKIGLQVCEPLRVHKKMSKKDALERAVEILKRVGMPRPEIVINNYPHQLSGGMRQRVMIAMALVCEPRILIADEPTTALDVTTQMQILDLIDELRDEYQMGVILITHDLGVVAGHTDRVAVMYAGRIVETAPTKTLFTEPKHRYTSSLMAALPERALAAGTKLFSIPGAPPSLTNLPVGCRFASRCLWAGAECVERYPDLTGEGFHTYSCFHPVQEDDESPAELQAKLEGSAPIDEAVAEPGTQVVYGEVEDTDEVLLDVKEASREYASSGSGFLKRDKGVVSAVDRVSITLKKGETYGLVGESGCGKSTMGRLIAGLEPPSGGAIELGGRDLATLKGRDAVRIHRDVQMMFQDSYAAMDPRMRIDQILAEPMSIQKTGSKRQIAERIMEIIEQVGLTEEILDRYPHEFSGGQLQRIGFARSLTLAPDLIVADEPVSALDVSVQAQVLNLMKDLQQELGLSYLFISHDLAVVQYMADRIGVMYLGRIVEEGPAREVVNNPKHPYTKALIDSIPVPDPEFVHDESAIKLTGEPPSAVNPPEGCRFRPRCPFAGEECKVQPMLTDEAHRVACHHPLLTLSVKEEVNA
;
A
#
# COMPACT_ATOMS: atom_id res chain seq x y z
N MET A 1 23.40 15.66 -30.93
CA MET A 1 22.09 16.31 -30.79
C MET A 1 22.09 16.89 -29.40
N ASP A 2 21.99 18.23 -29.26
CA ASP A 2 21.83 18.85 -27.95
C ASP A 2 20.47 18.41 -27.37
N TYR A 3 20.47 17.39 -26.53
CA TYR A 3 19.30 16.97 -25.78
C TYR A 3 19.06 17.98 -24.65
N SER A 4 18.24 18.97 -24.91
CA SER A 4 17.68 19.80 -23.84
C SER A 4 16.55 19.02 -23.17
N PRO A 5 16.62 18.74 -21.87
CA PRO A 5 15.54 18.05 -21.15
C PRO A 5 14.23 18.84 -21.23
N LEU A 6 13.12 18.14 -21.19
CA LEU A 6 11.80 18.75 -21.18
C LEU A 6 11.55 19.52 -19.88
N LEU A 7 11.95 18.91 -18.76
CA LEU A 7 11.99 19.53 -17.42
C LEU A 7 13.42 19.44 -16.88
N ASP A 8 13.89 20.54 -16.28
CA ASP A 8 15.18 20.60 -15.62
C ASP A 8 15.04 21.38 -14.30
N ILE A 9 15.30 20.72 -13.19
CA ILE A 9 15.28 21.28 -11.84
C ILE A 9 16.73 21.35 -11.35
N GLN A 10 17.17 22.54 -10.94
CA GLN A 10 18.55 22.80 -10.55
C GLN A 10 18.61 23.43 -9.16
N ASP A 11 19.32 22.77 -8.24
CA ASP A 11 19.59 23.18 -6.86
C ASP A 11 18.34 23.71 -6.15
N LEU A 12 17.23 22.97 -6.27
CA LEU A 12 15.93 23.40 -5.76
C LEU A 12 15.86 23.30 -4.24
N HIS A 13 15.59 24.44 -3.59
CA HIS A 13 15.31 24.52 -2.17
C HIS A 13 13.87 24.99 -1.93
N THR A 14 13.18 24.34 -1.00
CA THR A 14 11.82 24.70 -0.62
C THR A 14 11.69 24.69 0.89
N ASP A 15 11.29 25.83 1.44
CA ASP A 15 11.11 26.04 2.87
C ASP A 15 9.63 26.26 3.20
N ILE A 16 9.22 25.80 4.40
CA ILE A 16 7.86 26.01 4.93
C ILE A 16 7.98 26.63 6.31
N GLU A 17 7.49 27.86 6.45
CA GLU A 17 7.42 28.56 7.73
C GLU A 17 6.28 27.99 8.59
N ILE A 18 6.60 27.47 9.76
CA ILE A 18 5.67 26.97 10.76
C ILE A 18 5.88 27.69 12.09
N ARG A 19 4.95 27.55 13.03
CA ARG A 19 5.04 28.22 14.34
C ARG A 19 6.31 27.87 15.14
N SER A 20 6.82 26.65 14.95
CA SER A 20 8.00 26.12 15.67
C SER A 20 9.34 26.35 14.94
N GLY A 21 9.35 26.99 13.77
CA GLY A 21 10.57 27.23 12.99
C GLY A 21 10.37 27.09 11.49
N VAL A 22 11.40 26.73 10.76
CA VAL A 22 11.39 26.52 9.32
C VAL A 22 11.61 25.04 9.04
N VAL A 23 10.73 24.44 8.24
CA VAL A 23 10.90 23.10 7.70
C VAL A 23 11.61 23.19 6.34
N HIS A 24 12.81 22.65 6.25
CA HIS A 24 13.59 22.58 5.01
C HIS A 24 13.15 21.35 4.19
N ALA A 25 11.99 21.48 3.52
CA ALA A 25 11.36 20.37 2.82
C ALA A 25 12.18 19.85 1.64
N LEU A 26 12.87 20.75 0.92
CA LEU A 26 13.83 20.42 -0.15
C LEU A 26 15.13 21.21 0.09
N SER A 27 16.28 20.60 -0.20
CA SER A 27 17.58 21.18 0.10
C SER A 27 18.63 20.83 -0.97
N GLY A 28 18.53 21.47 -2.15
CA GLY A 28 19.41 21.20 -3.29
C GLY A 28 18.98 19.95 -4.04
N VAL A 29 17.79 19.98 -4.63
CA VAL A 29 17.26 18.89 -5.48
C VAL A 29 17.59 19.20 -6.92
N ASP A 30 18.33 18.28 -7.57
CA ASP A 30 18.66 18.28 -8.99
C ASP A 30 17.97 17.09 -9.65
N LEU A 31 17.13 17.33 -10.65
CA LEU A 31 16.53 16.29 -11.47
C LEU A 31 16.06 16.82 -12.83
N TYR A 32 16.03 15.94 -13.81
CA TYR A 32 15.53 16.28 -15.14
C TYR A 32 14.65 15.17 -15.70
N VAL A 33 13.82 15.51 -16.69
CA VAL A 33 12.95 14.54 -17.39
C VAL A 33 13.02 14.83 -18.88
N ASN A 34 13.23 13.78 -19.68
CA ASN A 34 13.24 13.86 -21.14
C ASN A 34 11.83 13.62 -21.73
N PRO A 35 11.57 14.03 -22.98
CA PRO A 35 10.34 13.64 -23.67
C PRO A 35 10.20 12.11 -23.76
N GLY A 36 9.03 11.58 -23.43
CA GLY A 36 8.74 10.14 -23.47
C GLY A 36 9.41 9.31 -22.35
N GLU A 37 10.09 9.95 -21.39
CA GLU A 37 10.73 9.30 -20.24
C GLU A 37 9.78 9.26 -19.05
N THR A 38 9.79 8.13 -18.30
CA THR A 38 9.23 8.04 -16.96
C THR A 38 10.34 8.09 -15.92
N LEU A 39 10.42 9.16 -15.14
CA LEU A 39 11.29 9.30 -13.97
C LEU A 39 10.55 8.87 -12.71
N GLY A 40 11.01 7.80 -12.06
CA GLY A 40 10.55 7.40 -10.74
C GLY A 40 11.19 8.26 -9.64
N ILE A 41 10.40 8.71 -8.66
CA ILE A 41 10.92 9.32 -7.42
C ILE A 41 10.46 8.45 -6.25
N VAL A 42 11.43 7.85 -5.55
CA VAL A 42 11.19 6.93 -4.44
C VAL A 42 11.83 7.41 -3.13
N GLY A 43 11.38 6.89 -2.02
CA GLY A 43 11.91 7.18 -0.68
C GLY A 43 10.83 7.12 0.39
N GLU A 44 11.22 7.15 1.65
CA GLU A 44 10.31 7.12 2.81
C GLU A 44 9.33 8.30 2.83
N SER A 45 8.23 8.17 3.58
CA SER A 45 7.28 9.26 3.84
C SER A 45 8.00 10.47 4.46
N GLY A 46 7.64 11.67 4.02
CA GLY A 46 8.32 12.89 4.46
C GLY A 46 9.69 13.14 3.82
N SER A 47 10.17 12.30 2.88
CA SER A 47 11.45 12.54 2.20
C SER A 47 11.47 13.75 1.27
N GLY A 48 10.29 14.32 0.89
CA GLY A 48 10.16 15.49 0.03
C GLY A 48 9.58 15.24 -1.36
N LYS A 49 9.20 14.00 -1.71
CA LYS A 49 8.67 13.60 -3.03
C LYS A 49 7.50 14.49 -3.50
N THR A 50 6.42 14.52 -2.74
CA THR A 50 5.24 15.37 -3.00
C THR A 50 5.59 16.86 -3.00
N MET A 51 6.53 17.29 -2.14
CA MET A 51 6.95 18.69 -2.09
C MET A 51 7.70 19.11 -3.36
N THR A 52 8.45 18.20 -3.99
CA THR A 52 9.07 18.43 -5.31
C THR A 52 7.99 18.67 -6.37
N ALA A 53 6.94 17.84 -6.42
CA ALA A 53 5.80 18.01 -7.32
C ALA A 53 5.04 19.33 -7.07
N LEU A 54 4.75 19.65 -5.82
CA LEU A 54 4.05 20.88 -5.45
C LEU A 54 4.89 22.14 -5.71
N SER A 55 6.21 22.08 -5.57
CA SER A 55 7.13 23.18 -5.93
C SER A 55 7.09 23.45 -7.43
N LEU A 56 7.16 22.39 -8.27
CA LEU A 56 7.03 22.48 -9.72
C LEU A 56 5.67 23.09 -10.12
N MET A 57 4.59 22.62 -9.49
CA MET A 57 3.25 23.12 -9.73
C MET A 57 3.02 24.54 -9.16
N GLY A 58 3.86 25.01 -8.23
CA GLY A 58 3.64 26.23 -7.46
C GLY A 58 2.36 26.16 -6.64
N LEU A 59 2.12 25.01 -6.00
CA LEU A 59 0.97 24.68 -5.14
C LEU A 59 1.41 24.40 -3.70
N LEU A 60 2.51 25.03 -3.27
CA LEU A 60 3.03 24.89 -1.91
C LEU A 60 1.97 25.25 -0.85
N PRO A 61 1.98 24.60 0.32
CA PRO A 61 1.08 24.91 1.42
C PRO A 61 1.32 26.33 1.96
N GLN A 62 0.45 26.79 2.84
CA GLN A 62 0.58 28.09 3.49
C GLN A 62 1.91 28.17 4.25
N GLY A 63 2.67 29.24 4.03
CA GLY A 63 4.04 29.42 4.55
C GLY A 63 5.13 28.78 3.68
N GLY A 64 4.75 27.96 2.67
CA GLY A 64 5.70 27.34 1.75
C GLY A 64 6.14 28.27 0.61
N HIS A 65 7.46 28.27 0.33
CA HIS A 65 8.04 29.01 -0.79
C HIS A 65 9.32 28.35 -1.30
N VAL A 66 9.62 28.54 -2.57
CA VAL A 66 10.92 28.18 -3.14
C VAL A 66 11.93 29.22 -2.68
N SER A 67 12.89 28.82 -1.85
CA SER A 67 13.90 29.72 -1.26
C SER A 67 15.10 29.96 -2.17
N SER A 68 15.48 28.94 -2.98
CA SER A 68 16.53 29.08 -4.00
C SER A 68 16.39 27.98 -5.07
N GLY A 69 17.23 28.07 -6.12
CA GLY A 69 17.24 27.16 -7.24
C GLY A 69 16.33 27.59 -8.39
N SER A 70 16.26 26.76 -9.41
CA SER A 70 15.52 27.04 -10.65
C SER A 70 14.78 25.83 -11.17
N ILE A 71 13.62 26.06 -11.82
CA ILE A 71 12.82 25.03 -12.47
C ILE A 71 12.58 25.47 -13.92
N TYR A 72 13.14 24.74 -14.88
CA TYR A 72 12.97 25.02 -16.30
C TYR A 72 12.00 24.00 -16.93
N LEU A 73 11.00 24.51 -17.65
CA LEU A 73 10.09 23.70 -18.45
C LEU A 73 10.11 24.21 -19.89
N ASP A 74 10.42 23.35 -20.86
CA ASP A 74 10.67 23.74 -22.26
C ASP A 74 11.65 24.96 -22.32
N GLY A 75 12.69 25.01 -21.48
CA GLY A 75 13.65 26.11 -21.39
C GLY A 75 13.15 27.39 -20.70
N GLN A 76 11.92 27.41 -20.19
CA GLN A 76 11.35 28.58 -19.48
C GLN A 76 11.49 28.41 -17.97
N ASP A 77 12.13 29.39 -17.31
CA ASP A 77 12.28 29.40 -15.85
C ASP A 77 10.95 29.71 -15.14
N LEU A 78 10.37 28.66 -14.53
CA LEU A 78 9.11 28.74 -13.79
C LEU A 78 9.26 29.50 -12.47
N THR A 79 10.45 29.50 -11.85
CA THR A 79 10.65 30.14 -10.53
C THR A 79 10.47 31.64 -10.62
N LYS A 80 10.90 32.25 -11.71
CA LYS A 80 10.78 33.71 -11.98
C LYS A 80 9.42 34.13 -12.54
N MET A 81 8.55 33.18 -12.88
CA MET A 81 7.25 33.50 -13.43
C MET A 81 6.28 34.04 -12.38
N PRO A 82 5.47 35.07 -12.70
CA PRO A 82 4.41 35.52 -11.83
C PRO A 82 3.29 34.46 -11.75
N LEU A 83 2.57 34.43 -10.62
CA LEU A 83 1.57 33.41 -10.33
C LEU A 83 0.49 33.25 -11.43
N HIS A 84 0.07 34.36 -12.05
CA HIS A 84 -0.93 34.31 -13.14
C HIS A 84 -0.41 33.61 -14.41
N ALA A 85 0.91 33.67 -14.67
CA ALA A 85 1.54 32.94 -15.77
C ALA A 85 1.68 31.45 -15.44
N LYS A 86 2.12 31.11 -14.22
CA LYS A 86 2.16 29.71 -13.72
C LYS A 86 0.78 29.03 -13.82
N ARG A 87 -0.31 29.74 -13.48
CA ARG A 87 -1.69 29.21 -13.59
C ARG A 87 -2.06 28.80 -15.00
N LYS A 88 -1.52 29.45 -16.03
CA LYS A 88 -1.79 29.07 -17.44
C LYS A 88 -1.10 27.78 -17.86
N LEU A 89 0.00 27.43 -17.22
CA LEU A 89 0.77 26.22 -17.52
C LEU A 89 0.14 24.98 -16.88
N ARG A 90 -0.54 25.15 -15.73
CA ARG A 90 -1.24 24.04 -15.05
C ARG A 90 -2.37 23.52 -15.94
N GLY A 91 -2.39 22.20 -16.11
CA GLY A 91 -3.34 21.50 -16.96
C GLY A 91 -3.04 21.58 -18.47
N THR A 92 -2.25 22.57 -18.94
CA THR A 92 -1.92 22.71 -20.38
C THR A 92 -0.52 22.22 -20.72
N LYS A 93 0.45 22.47 -19.85
CA LYS A 93 1.84 22.02 -20.01
C LYS A 93 2.22 20.97 -18.95
N VAL A 94 1.70 21.14 -17.75
CA VAL A 94 1.91 20.20 -16.64
C VAL A 94 0.57 19.73 -16.12
N GLY A 95 0.30 18.44 -16.26
CA GLY A 95 -0.81 17.73 -15.60
C GLY A 95 -0.37 17.13 -14.27
N MET A 96 -1.27 16.97 -13.32
CA MET A 96 -0.98 16.30 -12.06
C MET A 96 -2.13 15.40 -11.63
N ILE A 97 -1.79 14.18 -11.28
CA ILE A 97 -2.65 13.22 -10.58
C ILE A 97 -2.24 13.31 -9.10
N PHE A 98 -3.19 13.66 -8.23
CA PHE A 98 -2.96 13.79 -6.79
C PHE A 98 -3.16 12.46 -6.08
N GLN A 99 -2.57 12.31 -4.90
CA GLN A 99 -2.58 11.09 -4.10
C GLN A 99 -3.99 10.61 -3.71
N ASP A 100 -4.91 11.52 -3.36
CA ASP A 100 -6.27 11.17 -2.91
C ASP A 100 -7.35 11.68 -3.87
N PRO A 101 -8.07 10.75 -4.55
CA PRO A 101 -9.19 11.10 -5.42
C PRO A 101 -10.38 11.72 -4.69
N LEU A 102 -10.57 11.42 -3.39
CA LEU A 102 -11.72 11.93 -2.65
C LEU A 102 -11.61 13.41 -2.36
N THR A 103 -10.41 13.89 -2.05
CA THR A 103 -10.15 15.31 -1.79
C THR A 103 -9.94 16.11 -3.07
N SER A 104 -9.54 15.45 -4.17
CA SER A 104 -9.26 16.09 -5.45
C SER A 104 -10.52 16.36 -6.29
N LEU A 105 -11.55 15.54 -6.13
CA LEU A 105 -12.83 15.69 -6.83
C LEU A 105 -13.83 16.48 -5.98
N ASN A 106 -14.50 17.47 -6.57
CA ASN A 106 -15.58 18.19 -5.89
C ASN A 106 -16.83 17.30 -5.75
N PRO A 107 -17.22 16.90 -4.53
CA PRO A 107 -18.31 15.93 -4.30
C PRO A 107 -19.68 16.46 -4.71
N THR A 108 -19.83 17.79 -4.85
CA THR A 108 -21.11 18.47 -5.21
C THR A 108 -21.23 18.76 -6.70
N MET A 109 -20.19 18.48 -7.49
CA MET A 109 -20.17 18.69 -8.94
C MET A 109 -20.23 17.38 -9.71
N LYS A 110 -20.94 17.38 -10.85
CA LYS A 110 -20.96 16.24 -11.75
C LYS A 110 -19.59 16.04 -12.42
N ILE A 111 -19.23 14.79 -12.69
CA ILE A 111 -17.96 14.40 -13.31
C ILE A 111 -17.70 15.15 -14.62
N GLY A 112 -18.67 15.18 -15.53
CA GLY A 112 -18.51 15.86 -16.82
C GLY A 112 -18.18 17.35 -16.69
N LEU A 113 -18.68 18.02 -15.67
CA LEU A 113 -18.35 19.45 -15.45
C LEU A 113 -16.90 19.61 -14.98
N GLN A 114 -16.41 18.71 -14.13
CA GLN A 114 -15.04 18.75 -13.62
C GLN A 114 -14.03 18.43 -14.72
N VAL A 115 -14.27 17.40 -15.53
CA VAL A 115 -13.40 17.05 -16.67
C VAL A 115 -13.41 18.15 -17.75
N CYS A 116 -14.54 18.84 -17.97
CA CYS A 116 -14.63 19.93 -18.94
C CYS A 116 -13.96 21.24 -18.48
N GLU A 117 -13.77 21.43 -17.16
CA GLU A 117 -13.30 22.71 -16.62
C GLU A 117 -11.95 23.17 -17.23
N PRO A 118 -10.90 22.32 -17.30
CA PRO A 118 -9.63 22.69 -17.93
C PRO A 118 -9.79 23.12 -19.41
N LEU A 119 -10.62 22.42 -20.19
CA LEU A 119 -10.88 22.76 -21.60
C LEU A 119 -11.55 24.13 -21.75
N ARG A 120 -12.50 24.42 -20.88
CA ARG A 120 -13.22 25.70 -20.92
C ARG A 120 -12.35 26.86 -20.47
N VAL A 121 -11.54 26.66 -19.44
CA VAL A 121 -10.64 27.69 -18.86
C VAL A 121 -9.47 27.98 -19.80
N HIS A 122 -8.78 26.94 -20.27
CA HIS A 122 -7.53 27.10 -21.01
C HIS A 122 -7.68 27.08 -22.52
N LYS A 123 -8.53 26.20 -23.08
CA LYS A 123 -8.77 26.10 -24.54
C LYS A 123 -9.95 26.95 -25.01
N LYS A 124 -10.72 27.59 -24.08
CA LYS A 124 -11.91 28.41 -24.36
C LYS A 124 -12.96 27.67 -25.18
N MET A 125 -13.06 26.37 -25.05
CA MET A 125 -14.04 25.54 -25.76
C MET A 125 -15.48 25.86 -25.33
N SER A 126 -16.45 25.70 -26.24
CA SER A 126 -17.86 25.77 -25.89
C SER A 126 -18.21 24.65 -24.89
N LYS A 127 -19.29 24.81 -24.13
CA LYS A 127 -19.74 23.77 -23.18
C LYS A 127 -20.04 22.45 -23.89
N LYS A 128 -20.59 22.50 -25.12
CA LYS A 128 -20.96 21.33 -25.90
C LYS A 128 -19.70 20.58 -26.33
N ASP A 129 -18.75 21.27 -26.99
CA ASP A 129 -17.51 20.65 -27.50
C ASP A 129 -16.64 20.11 -26.35
N ALA A 130 -16.61 20.85 -25.22
CA ALA A 130 -15.88 20.38 -24.02
C ALA A 130 -16.50 19.10 -23.43
N LEU A 131 -17.84 18.94 -23.45
CA LEU A 131 -18.51 17.72 -23.00
C LEU A 131 -18.24 16.54 -23.95
N GLU A 132 -18.27 16.77 -25.26
CA GLU A 132 -17.92 15.74 -26.25
C GLU A 132 -16.46 15.25 -26.03
N ARG A 133 -15.52 16.21 -25.88
CA ARG A 133 -14.12 15.86 -25.58
C ARG A 133 -13.97 15.17 -24.22
N ALA A 134 -14.75 15.53 -23.21
CA ALA A 134 -14.76 14.86 -21.90
C ALA A 134 -15.22 13.39 -22.00
N VAL A 135 -16.20 13.08 -22.85
CA VAL A 135 -16.62 11.69 -23.12
C VAL A 135 -15.52 10.93 -23.81
N GLU A 136 -14.83 11.54 -24.80
CA GLU A 136 -13.72 10.90 -25.52
C GLU A 136 -12.57 10.53 -24.56
N ILE A 137 -12.12 11.47 -23.73
CA ILE A 137 -11.02 11.18 -22.77
C ILE A 137 -11.45 10.16 -21.72
N LEU A 138 -12.68 10.21 -21.21
CA LEU A 138 -13.20 9.21 -20.29
C LEU A 138 -13.25 7.82 -20.93
N LYS A 139 -13.59 7.72 -22.22
CA LYS A 139 -13.50 6.48 -22.97
C LYS A 139 -12.05 6.00 -23.11
N ARG A 140 -11.13 6.94 -23.39
CA ARG A 140 -9.68 6.65 -23.53
C ARG A 140 -9.06 6.09 -22.26
N VAL A 141 -9.44 6.62 -21.08
CA VAL A 141 -8.99 6.09 -19.80
C VAL A 141 -9.75 4.82 -19.37
N GLY A 142 -10.49 4.18 -20.26
CA GLY A 142 -11.17 2.92 -20.00
C GLY A 142 -12.38 3.04 -19.06
N MET A 143 -13.03 4.22 -18.98
CA MET A 143 -14.24 4.40 -18.18
C MET A 143 -15.42 3.63 -18.78
N PRO A 144 -16.10 2.75 -18.02
CA PRO A 144 -17.28 2.06 -18.49
C PRO A 144 -18.45 3.05 -18.68
N ARG A 145 -19.15 2.98 -19.81
CA ARG A 145 -20.32 3.82 -20.15
C ARG A 145 -20.11 5.31 -19.87
N PRO A 146 -19.09 5.95 -20.49
CA PRO A 146 -18.69 7.33 -20.19
C PRO A 146 -19.85 8.34 -20.41
N GLU A 147 -20.78 8.07 -21.31
CA GLU A 147 -21.97 8.91 -21.59
C GLU A 147 -22.94 8.97 -20.40
N ILE A 148 -22.92 7.96 -19.53
CA ILE A 148 -23.70 7.92 -18.28
C ILE A 148 -22.89 8.55 -17.17
N VAL A 149 -21.60 8.15 -17.03
CA VAL A 149 -20.70 8.55 -15.95
C VAL A 149 -20.51 10.07 -15.89
N ILE A 150 -20.47 10.76 -17.02
CA ILE A 150 -20.35 12.23 -17.03
C ILE A 150 -21.47 12.95 -16.27
N ASN A 151 -22.62 12.30 -16.06
CA ASN A 151 -23.75 12.84 -15.30
C ASN A 151 -23.75 12.43 -13.83
N ASN A 152 -22.87 11.54 -13.41
CA ASN A 152 -22.74 11.08 -12.04
C ASN A 152 -21.95 12.07 -11.18
N TYR A 153 -22.05 11.88 -9.87
CA TYR A 153 -21.25 12.57 -8.86
C TYR A 153 -20.12 11.64 -8.36
N PRO A 154 -19.02 12.18 -7.80
CA PRO A 154 -17.90 11.37 -7.33
C PRO A 154 -18.27 10.24 -6.37
N HIS A 155 -19.22 10.47 -5.44
CA HIS A 155 -19.68 9.47 -4.47
C HIS A 155 -20.43 8.29 -5.10
N GLN A 156 -20.80 8.36 -6.37
CA GLN A 156 -21.47 7.28 -7.10
C GLN A 156 -20.50 6.38 -7.86
N LEU A 157 -19.19 6.65 -7.78
CA LEU A 157 -18.13 5.94 -8.48
C LEU A 157 -17.31 5.09 -7.50
N SER A 158 -16.77 3.94 -7.99
CA SER A 158 -15.76 3.15 -7.30
C SER A 158 -14.43 3.91 -7.15
N GLY A 159 -13.51 3.41 -6.31
CA GLY A 159 -12.17 3.98 -6.16
C GLY A 159 -11.42 4.08 -7.50
N GLY A 160 -11.33 2.99 -8.23
CA GLY A 160 -10.69 2.93 -9.54
C GLY A 160 -11.36 3.85 -10.58
N MET A 161 -12.70 3.95 -10.57
CA MET A 161 -13.41 4.89 -11.45
C MET A 161 -13.08 6.36 -11.12
N ARG A 162 -12.98 6.73 -9.83
CA ARG A 162 -12.57 8.09 -9.43
C ARG A 162 -11.15 8.39 -9.88
N GLN A 163 -10.25 7.42 -9.75
CA GLN A 163 -8.86 7.54 -10.22
C GLN A 163 -8.80 7.77 -11.73
N ARG A 164 -9.55 6.99 -12.53
CA ARG A 164 -9.67 7.19 -13.98
C ARG A 164 -10.22 8.58 -14.33
N VAL A 165 -11.14 9.13 -13.55
CA VAL A 165 -11.62 10.52 -13.71
C VAL A 165 -10.51 11.53 -13.46
N MET A 166 -9.69 11.34 -12.40
CA MET A 166 -8.56 12.24 -12.14
C MET A 166 -7.52 12.20 -13.26
N ILE A 167 -7.20 11.01 -13.76
CA ILE A 167 -6.31 10.84 -14.92
C ILE A 167 -6.89 11.57 -16.13
N ALA A 168 -8.19 11.40 -16.42
CA ALA A 168 -8.86 12.12 -17.50
C ALA A 168 -8.76 13.64 -17.34
N MET A 169 -8.95 14.18 -16.13
CA MET A 169 -8.81 15.60 -15.83
C MET A 169 -7.38 16.11 -16.03
N ALA A 170 -6.38 15.33 -15.63
CA ALA A 170 -4.97 15.69 -15.80
C ALA A 170 -4.56 15.72 -17.27
N LEU A 171 -5.13 14.83 -18.10
CA LEU A 171 -4.72 14.59 -19.49
C LEU A 171 -5.60 15.31 -20.53
N VAL A 172 -6.78 15.81 -20.16
CA VAL A 172 -7.77 16.34 -21.11
C VAL A 172 -7.25 17.50 -22.00
N CYS A 173 -6.23 18.23 -21.54
CA CYS A 173 -5.56 19.29 -22.29
C CYS A 173 -4.25 18.83 -22.96
N GLU A 174 -3.89 17.55 -22.89
CA GLU A 174 -2.68 16.97 -23.49
C GLU A 174 -1.40 17.68 -23.01
N PRO A 175 -1.06 17.53 -21.71
CA PRO A 175 0.11 18.18 -21.14
C PRO A 175 1.41 17.59 -21.69
N ARG A 176 2.52 18.33 -21.57
CA ARG A 176 3.86 17.88 -21.93
C ARG A 176 4.49 17.02 -20.82
N ILE A 177 4.13 17.32 -19.57
CA ILE A 177 4.56 16.58 -18.39
C ILE A 177 3.34 16.16 -17.59
N LEU A 178 3.34 14.91 -17.14
CA LEU A 178 2.41 14.35 -16.16
C LEU A 178 3.17 14.08 -14.86
N ILE A 179 2.69 14.65 -13.76
CA ILE A 179 3.13 14.28 -12.41
C ILE A 179 2.08 13.31 -11.86
N ALA A 180 2.49 12.11 -11.52
CA ALA A 180 1.66 11.10 -10.89
C ALA A 180 2.14 10.88 -9.45
N ASP A 181 1.48 11.58 -8.50
CA ASP A 181 1.84 11.51 -7.07
C ASP A 181 1.04 10.40 -6.41
N GLU A 182 1.69 9.27 -6.21
CA GLU A 182 1.09 8.03 -5.70
C GLU A 182 -0.25 7.68 -6.39
N PRO A 183 -0.26 7.51 -7.71
CA PRO A 183 -1.49 7.42 -8.50
C PRO A 183 -2.32 6.17 -8.23
N THR A 184 -1.79 5.23 -7.47
CA THR A 184 -2.41 3.92 -7.21
C THR A 184 -2.66 3.64 -5.73
N THR A 185 -2.35 4.58 -4.84
CA THR A 185 -2.61 4.45 -3.40
C THR A 185 -4.11 4.18 -3.14
N ALA A 186 -4.39 3.24 -2.26
CA ALA A 186 -5.74 2.76 -1.92
C ALA A 186 -6.50 2.04 -3.05
N LEU A 187 -5.82 1.60 -4.10
CA LEU A 187 -6.37 0.68 -5.10
C LEU A 187 -5.91 -0.76 -4.82
N ASP A 188 -6.70 -1.72 -5.28
CA ASP A 188 -6.25 -3.10 -5.32
C ASP A 188 -5.21 -3.31 -6.43
N VAL A 189 -4.39 -4.36 -6.27
CA VAL A 189 -3.24 -4.65 -7.13
C VAL A 189 -3.64 -4.74 -8.61
N THR A 190 -4.79 -5.30 -8.91
CA THR A 190 -5.25 -5.46 -10.30
C THR A 190 -5.65 -4.12 -10.93
N THR A 191 -6.33 -3.27 -10.20
CA THR A 191 -6.68 -1.90 -10.63
C THR A 191 -5.42 -1.03 -10.72
N GLN A 192 -4.47 -1.20 -9.80
CA GLN A 192 -3.17 -0.53 -9.81
C GLN A 192 -2.43 -0.78 -11.13
N MET A 193 -2.24 -2.04 -11.52
CA MET A 193 -1.57 -2.38 -12.78
C MET A 193 -2.28 -1.79 -14.00
N GLN A 194 -3.61 -1.89 -14.07
CA GLN A 194 -4.39 -1.29 -15.16
C GLN A 194 -4.20 0.23 -15.29
N ILE A 195 -4.03 0.94 -14.17
CA ILE A 195 -3.78 2.38 -14.15
C ILE A 195 -2.35 2.70 -14.62
N LEU A 196 -1.37 1.93 -14.21
CA LEU A 196 0.02 2.12 -14.60
C LEU A 196 0.23 1.81 -16.08
N ASP A 197 -0.28 0.68 -16.57
CA ASP A 197 -0.29 0.34 -18.00
C ASP A 197 -0.93 1.46 -18.84
N LEU A 198 -2.06 2.01 -18.37
CA LEU A 198 -2.73 3.13 -19.03
C LEU A 198 -1.85 4.39 -19.08
N ILE A 199 -1.14 4.72 -18.00
CA ILE A 199 -0.22 5.87 -17.97
C ILE A 199 0.91 5.66 -18.98
N ASP A 200 1.48 4.45 -19.08
CA ASP A 200 2.52 4.11 -20.04
C ASP A 200 2.02 4.22 -21.49
N GLU A 201 0.84 3.65 -21.79
CA GLU A 201 0.23 3.78 -23.13
C GLU A 201 0.05 5.25 -23.54
N LEU A 202 -0.45 6.08 -22.60
CA LEU A 202 -0.69 7.51 -22.85
C LEU A 202 0.61 8.32 -22.92
N ARG A 203 1.65 7.94 -22.14
CA ARG A 203 3.00 8.51 -22.27
C ARG A 203 3.54 8.33 -23.69
N ASP A 204 3.46 7.11 -24.18
CA ASP A 204 3.98 6.76 -25.50
C ASP A 204 3.19 7.40 -26.64
N GLU A 205 1.86 7.47 -26.51
CA GLU A 205 0.99 8.11 -27.50
C GLU A 205 1.23 9.62 -27.58
N TYR A 206 1.31 10.30 -26.43
CA TYR A 206 1.46 11.76 -26.37
C TYR A 206 2.90 12.22 -26.31
N GLN A 207 3.88 11.28 -26.24
CA GLN A 207 5.31 11.56 -26.06
C GLN A 207 5.55 12.56 -24.91
N MET A 208 4.80 12.39 -23.82
CA MET A 208 4.94 13.23 -22.63
C MET A 208 6.02 12.68 -21.69
N GLY A 209 6.67 13.56 -20.91
CA GLY A 209 7.48 13.13 -19.77
C GLY A 209 6.58 12.80 -18.58
N VAL A 210 6.91 11.76 -17.83
CA VAL A 210 6.18 11.36 -16.62
C VAL A 210 7.10 11.43 -15.41
N ILE A 211 6.61 12.01 -14.31
CA ILE A 211 7.23 11.90 -12.98
C ILE A 211 6.31 11.00 -12.17
N LEU A 212 6.76 9.78 -11.88
CA LEU A 212 6.03 8.80 -11.08
C LEU A 212 6.57 8.80 -9.65
N ILE A 213 5.79 9.31 -8.72
CA ILE A 213 6.11 9.28 -7.28
C ILE A 213 5.41 8.09 -6.67
N THR A 214 6.17 7.21 -6.04
CA THR A 214 5.63 6.04 -5.34
C THR A 214 6.61 5.58 -4.25
N HIS A 215 6.11 4.81 -3.29
CA HIS A 215 6.90 4.07 -2.31
C HIS A 215 7.02 2.58 -2.68
N ASP A 216 6.33 2.13 -3.72
CA ASP A 216 6.32 0.74 -4.20
C ASP A 216 7.45 0.53 -5.23
N LEU A 217 8.49 -0.21 -4.84
CA LEU A 217 9.65 -0.52 -5.67
C LEU A 217 9.32 -1.49 -6.81
N GLY A 218 8.32 -2.34 -6.67
CA GLY A 218 7.85 -3.21 -7.75
C GLY A 218 7.24 -2.39 -8.89
N VAL A 219 6.43 -1.38 -8.55
CA VAL A 219 5.91 -0.40 -9.53
C VAL A 219 7.03 0.32 -10.25
N VAL A 220 8.05 0.75 -9.50
CA VAL A 220 9.21 1.45 -10.08
C VAL A 220 9.97 0.56 -11.05
N ALA A 221 10.23 -0.70 -10.68
CA ALA A 221 10.95 -1.65 -11.51
C ALA A 221 10.27 -1.86 -12.87
N GLY A 222 8.94 -1.94 -12.91
CA GLY A 222 8.17 -2.22 -14.13
C GLY A 222 7.83 -1.00 -15.01
N HIS A 223 7.76 0.21 -14.43
CA HIS A 223 7.15 1.37 -15.10
C HIS A 223 8.04 2.62 -15.19
N THR A 224 9.35 2.51 -14.84
CA THR A 224 10.26 3.67 -14.93
C THR A 224 11.49 3.37 -15.77
N ASP A 225 11.99 4.40 -16.46
CA ASP A 225 13.24 4.33 -17.21
C ASP A 225 14.44 4.64 -16.32
N ARG A 226 14.24 5.58 -15.38
CA ARG A 226 15.27 6.06 -14.45
C ARG A 226 14.62 6.39 -13.11
N VAL A 227 15.38 6.22 -12.03
CA VAL A 227 14.91 6.42 -10.66
C VAL A 227 15.79 7.42 -9.92
N ALA A 228 15.15 8.33 -9.20
CA ALA A 228 15.77 9.23 -8.23
C ALA A 228 15.33 8.82 -6.82
N VAL A 229 16.29 8.40 -5.99
CA VAL A 229 16.06 8.02 -4.60
C VAL A 229 16.18 9.23 -3.72
N MET A 230 15.12 9.54 -2.96
CA MET A 230 15.03 10.74 -2.15
C MET A 230 15.02 10.42 -0.65
N TYR A 231 15.88 11.11 0.11
CA TYR A 231 15.96 10.98 1.56
C TYR A 231 16.06 12.34 2.23
N ALA A 232 15.16 12.61 3.19
CA ALA A 232 15.13 13.83 4.00
C ALA A 232 15.38 15.14 3.21
N GLY A 233 14.67 15.32 2.08
CA GLY A 233 14.70 16.53 1.25
C GLY A 233 15.87 16.62 0.24
N ARG A 234 16.62 15.55 -0.01
CA ARG A 234 17.68 15.47 -1.02
C ARG A 234 17.58 14.23 -1.88
N ILE A 235 18.03 14.32 -3.13
CA ILE A 235 18.30 13.15 -3.96
C ILE A 235 19.66 12.58 -3.51
N VAL A 236 19.64 11.30 -3.11
CA VAL A 236 20.84 10.60 -2.61
C VAL A 236 21.45 9.69 -3.66
N GLU A 237 20.65 9.23 -4.61
CA GLU A 237 21.09 8.39 -5.72
C GLU A 237 20.14 8.58 -6.92
N THR A 238 20.70 8.61 -8.13
CA THR A 238 19.94 8.57 -9.40
C THR A 238 20.62 7.62 -10.35
N ALA A 239 19.85 6.69 -10.94
CA ALA A 239 20.36 5.73 -11.92
C ALA A 239 19.28 5.29 -12.91
N PRO A 240 19.63 4.72 -14.07
CA PRO A 240 18.72 3.89 -14.85
C PRO A 240 18.10 2.80 -13.99
N THR A 241 16.83 2.51 -14.15
CA THR A 241 16.09 1.60 -13.27
C THR A 241 16.80 0.27 -13.09
N LYS A 242 17.20 -0.39 -14.18
CA LYS A 242 17.96 -1.64 -14.13
C LYS A 242 19.22 -1.53 -13.26
N THR A 243 20.03 -0.50 -13.47
CA THR A 243 21.27 -0.28 -12.72
C THR A 243 21.01 -0.06 -11.24
N LEU A 244 19.97 0.70 -10.88
CA LEU A 244 19.63 0.94 -9.48
C LEU A 244 19.30 -0.35 -8.71
N PHE A 245 18.58 -1.28 -9.36
CA PHE A 245 18.15 -2.55 -8.74
C PHE A 245 19.28 -3.58 -8.66
N THR A 246 20.20 -3.59 -9.63
CA THR A 246 21.32 -4.53 -9.67
C THR A 246 22.55 -4.03 -8.90
N GLU A 247 22.83 -2.72 -8.94
CA GLU A 247 24.04 -2.11 -8.40
C GLU A 247 23.76 -0.82 -7.61
N PRO A 248 22.93 -0.84 -6.57
CA PRO A 248 22.70 0.34 -5.74
C PRO A 248 24.02 0.80 -5.11
N LYS A 249 24.31 2.09 -5.10
CA LYS A 249 25.55 2.64 -4.55
C LYS A 249 25.34 3.32 -3.18
N HIS A 250 24.22 4.02 -2.98
CA HIS A 250 23.95 4.65 -1.71
C HIS A 250 23.43 3.62 -0.69
N ARG A 251 23.95 3.62 0.54
CA ARG A 251 23.58 2.66 1.60
C ARG A 251 22.08 2.71 1.96
N TYR A 252 21.45 3.86 1.83
CA TYR A 252 19.99 3.98 2.01
C TYR A 252 19.22 3.21 0.92
N THR A 253 19.64 3.33 -0.35
CA THR A 253 19.01 2.59 -1.46
C THR A 253 19.12 1.08 -1.26
N SER A 254 20.32 0.60 -0.89
CA SER A 254 20.54 -0.82 -0.56
C SER A 254 19.68 -1.27 0.62
N SER A 255 19.60 -0.45 1.67
CA SER A 255 18.76 -0.72 2.85
C SER A 255 17.27 -0.75 2.52
N LEU A 256 16.80 0.16 1.64
CA LEU A 256 15.41 0.21 1.20
C LEU A 256 15.02 -1.06 0.41
N MET A 257 15.93 -1.53 -0.47
CA MET A 257 15.74 -2.77 -1.21
C MET A 257 15.80 -4.02 -0.33
N ALA A 258 16.64 -4.02 0.69
CA ALA A 258 16.74 -5.14 1.64
C ALA A 258 15.48 -5.28 2.51
N ALA A 259 14.70 -4.21 2.68
CA ALA A 259 13.47 -4.22 3.47
C ALA A 259 12.25 -4.80 2.73
N LEU A 260 12.39 -5.20 1.46
CA LEU A 260 11.31 -5.80 0.67
C LEU A 260 10.95 -7.19 1.17
N PRO A 261 9.64 -7.49 1.36
CA PRO A 261 9.18 -8.82 1.80
C PRO A 261 9.64 -9.95 0.89
N GLU A 262 9.69 -9.74 -0.43
CA GLU A 262 10.10 -10.74 -1.42
C GLU A 262 11.55 -11.20 -1.21
N ARG A 263 12.44 -10.28 -0.84
CA ARG A 263 13.85 -10.61 -0.55
C ARG A 263 13.99 -11.46 0.72
N ALA A 264 13.27 -11.13 1.76
CA ALA A 264 13.25 -11.91 3.00
C ALA A 264 12.66 -13.31 2.77
N LEU A 265 11.56 -13.41 2.00
CA LEU A 265 10.96 -14.69 1.62
C LEU A 265 11.91 -15.56 0.79
N ALA A 266 12.63 -14.98 -0.18
CA ALA A 266 13.60 -15.68 -1.00
C ALA A 266 14.81 -16.17 -0.18
N ALA A 267 15.28 -15.37 0.77
CA ALA A 267 16.41 -15.68 1.64
C ALA A 267 16.03 -16.57 2.84
N GLY A 268 14.73 -16.73 3.13
CA GLY A 268 14.27 -17.43 4.32
C GLY A 268 14.67 -16.72 5.65
N THR A 269 14.75 -15.38 5.65
CA THR A 269 15.21 -14.58 6.78
C THR A 269 14.12 -13.67 7.35
N LYS A 270 14.35 -13.09 8.53
CA LYS A 270 13.53 -12.00 9.08
C LYS A 270 13.62 -10.80 8.14
N LEU A 271 12.53 -10.01 8.04
CA LEU A 271 12.55 -8.77 7.27
C LEU A 271 13.62 -7.82 7.79
N PHE A 272 14.47 -7.34 6.91
CA PHE A 272 15.38 -6.26 7.27
C PHE A 272 14.58 -4.99 7.56
N SER A 273 14.89 -4.30 8.65
CA SER A 273 14.26 -3.03 9.00
C SER A 273 15.31 -1.95 9.20
N ILE A 274 15.18 -0.83 8.49
CA ILE A 274 16.10 0.29 8.66
C ILE A 274 15.95 0.84 10.08
N PRO A 275 17.04 0.88 10.89
CA PRO A 275 16.95 1.28 12.29
C PRO A 275 16.60 2.77 12.46
N GLY A 276 15.97 3.12 13.57
CA GLY A 276 15.67 4.49 13.95
C GLY A 276 14.63 5.18 13.08
N ALA A 277 14.60 6.53 13.14
CA ALA A 277 13.66 7.37 12.41
C ALA A 277 14.42 8.39 11.53
N PRO A 278 13.79 8.88 10.43
CA PRO A 278 14.36 9.96 9.63
C PRO A 278 14.61 11.22 10.46
N PRO A 279 15.64 12.03 10.11
CA PRO A 279 15.95 13.24 10.84
C PRO A 279 14.84 14.29 10.69
N SER A 280 14.68 15.15 11.71
CA SER A 280 13.76 16.27 11.64
C SER A 280 14.18 17.26 10.56
N LEU A 281 13.24 17.62 9.67
CA LEU A 281 13.47 18.61 8.63
C LEU A 281 13.56 20.07 9.17
N THR A 282 13.28 20.28 10.46
CA THR A 282 13.49 21.56 11.14
C THR A 282 14.89 21.71 11.73
N ASN A 283 15.59 20.60 11.95
CA ASN A 283 16.95 20.57 12.50
C ASN A 283 17.77 19.51 11.76
N LEU A 284 18.22 19.85 10.58
CA LEU A 284 18.95 18.95 9.69
C LEU A 284 20.39 18.72 10.19
N PRO A 285 20.91 17.48 10.13
CA PRO A 285 22.32 17.21 10.43
C PRO A 285 23.23 17.89 9.39
N VAL A 286 24.43 18.30 9.83
CA VAL A 286 25.46 18.92 8.98
C VAL A 286 26.00 17.91 7.95
N GLY A 287 26.18 16.67 8.38
CA GLY A 287 26.70 15.57 7.56
C GLY A 287 25.63 14.86 6.72
N CYS A 288 25.95 13.62 6.36
CA CYS A 288 25.02 12.73 5.67
C CYS A 288 23.74 12.56 6.49
N ARG A 289 22.58 12.85 5.88
CA ARG A 289 21.28 12.79 6.57
C ARG A 289 20.88 11.37 7.00
N PHE A 290 21.44 10.36 6.34
CA PHE A 290 21.23 8.94 6.67
C PHE A 290 22.22 8.42 7.74
N ALA A 291 23.27 9.17 8.11
CA ALA A 291 24.35 8.70 8.99
C ALA A 291 23.87 8.05 10.30
N SER A 292 22.86 8.64 10.96
CA SER A 292 22.32 8.10 12.24
C SER A 292 21.61 6.75 12.12
N ARG A 293 21.28 6.33 10.89
CA ARG A 293 20.58 5.06 10.59
C ARG A 293 21.44 4.11 9.75
N CYS A 294 22.59 4.57 9.28
CA CYS A 294 23.46 3.82 8.40
C CYS A 294 24.36 2.88 9.19
N LEU A 295 24.33 1.58 8.90
CA LEU A 295 25.17 0.58 9.55
C LEU A 295 26.67 0.73 9.19
N TRP A 296 26.99 1.47 8.13
CA TRP A 296 28.36 1.74 7.65
C TRP A 296 28.80 3.18 7.90
N ALA A 297 28.11 3.93 8.76
CA ALA A 297 28.47 5.33 8.99
C ALA A 297 29.84 5.47 9.67
N GLY A 298 30.73 6.26 9.03
CA GLY A 298 32.01 6.67 9.61
C GLY A 298 31.94 8.09 10.19
N ALA A 299 33.05 8.56 10.78
CA ALA A 299 33.16 9.91 11.36
C ALA A 299 32.88 11.01 10.32
N GLU A 300 33.40 10.85 9.10
CA GLU A 300 33.20 11.80 8.00
C GLU A 300 31.72 11.95 7.60
N CYS A 301 30.91 10.89 7.77
CA CYS A 301 29.47 10.94 7.48
C CYS A 301 28.72 11.89 8.44
N VAL A 302 29.26 12.13 9.62
CA VAL A 302 28.66 13.06 10.62
C VAL A 302 29.17 14.49 10.42
N GLU A 303 30.43 14.64 10.01
CA GLU A 303 31.12 15.95 9.93
C GLU A 303 30.72 16.75 8.68
N ARG A 304 30.51 16.11 7.54
CA ARG A 304 30.18 16.77 6.27
C ARG A 304 29.23 15.97 5.41
N TYR A 305 28.52 16.66 4.51
CA TYR A 305 27.68 16.03 3.51
C TYR A 305 28.54 15.48 2.36
N PRO A 306 28.28 14.24 1.86
CA PRO A 306 29.05 13.70 0.74
C PRO A 306 28.72 14.43 -0.55
N ASP A 307 29.76 14.72 -1.36
CA ASP A 307 29.58 15.28 -2.70
C ASP A 307 28.88 14.27 -3.63
N LEU A 308 28.17 14.80 -4.64
CA LEU A 308 27.61 13.96 -5.69
C LEU A 308 28.75 13.38 -6.54
N THR A 309 28.81 12.06 -6.60
CA THR A 309 29.83 11.29 -7.34
C THR A 309 29.14 10.32 -8.30
N GLY A 310 29.91 9.68 -9.20
CA GLY A 310 29.41 8.70 -10.15
C GLY A 310 29.76 9.04 -11.59
N GLU A 311 29.42 8.17 -12.53
CA GLU A 311 29.69 8.31 -13.96
C GLU A 311 28.40 8.19 -14.78
N GLY A 312 28.29 9.02 -15.82
CA GLY A 312 27.17 8.99 -16.76
C GLY A 312 25.81 9.27 -16.11
N PHE A 313 24.90 8.30 -16.17
CA PHE A 313 23.56 8.43 -15.61
C PHE A 313 23.40 7.83 -14.21
N HIS A 314 24.48 7.29 -13.61
CA HIS A 314 24.47 6.74 -12.25
C HIS A 314 25.26 7.66 -11.33
N THR A 315 24.55 8.43 -10.50
CA THR A 315 25.13 9.39 -9.56
C THR A 315 24.61 9.14 -8.14
N TYR A 316 25.47 9.32 -7.14
CA TYR A 316 25.13 9.09 -5.72
C TYR A 316 25.95 9.98 -4.78
N SER A 317 25.43 10.20 -3.58
CA SER A 317 26.07 11.01 -2.51
C SER A 317 26.37 10.12 -1.29
N CYS A 318 27.44 9.33 -1.33
CA CYS A 318 27.86 8.44 -0.25
C CYS A 318 29.38 8.36 -0.13
N PHE A 319 29.92 8.44 1.11
CA PHE A 319 31.36 8.24 1.38
C PHE A 319 31.75 6.76 1.32
N HIS A 320 30.81 5.88 1.66
CA HIS A 320 31.00 4.42 1.71
C HIS A 320 30.02 3.73 0.76
N PRO A 321 30.18 3.93 -0.58
CA PRO A 321 29.24 3.30 -1.54
C PRO A 321 29.29 1.78 -1.42
N VAL A 322 28.19 1.13 -1.79
CA VAL A 322 28.09 -0.33 -1.80
C VAL A 322 29.12 -0.93 -2.77
N GLN A 323 29.86 -1.95 -2.31
CA GLN A 323 30.82 -2.72 -3.09
C GLN A 323 30.28 -4.16 -3.30
N GLU A 324 30.82 -4.86 -4.29
CA GLU A 324 30.38 -6.24 -4.62
C GLU A 324 30.59 -7.23 -3.47
N ASP A 325 31.66 -7.05 -2.70
CA ASP A 325 32.05 -7.94 -1.59
C ASP A 325 31.43 -7.52 -0.24
N ASP A 326 30.58 -6.51 -0.22
CA ASP A 326 29.96 -6.07 1.03
C ASP A 326 28.86 -7.02 1.48
N GLU A 327 28.78 -7.23 2.80
CA GLU A 327 27.64 -7.91 3.40
C GLU A 327 26.35 -7.16 3.11
N SER A 328 25.25 -7.88 2.93
CA SER A 328 23.94 -7.28 2.80
C SER A 328 23.54 -6.56 4.10
N PRO A 329 22.67 -5.55 4.04
CA PRO A 329 22.16 -4.88 5.25
C PRO A 329 21.55 -5.86 6.26
N ALA A 330 20.86 -6.90 5.79
CA ALA A 330 20.23 -7.92 6.64
C ALA A 330 21.26 -8.80 7.35
N GLU A 331 22.31 -9.25 6.66
CA GLU A 331 23.40 -10.03 7.25
C GLU A 331 24.18 -9.25 8.31
N LEU A 332 24.49 -7.98 8.01
CA LEU A 332 25.21 -7.13 8.96
C LEU A 332 24.34 -6.84 10.21
N GLN A 333 23.05 -6.59 10.04
CA GLN A 333 22.13 -6.40 11.17
C GLN A 333 22.06 -7.66 12.04
N ALA A 334 21.91 -8.85 11.45
CA ALA A 334 21.87 -10.11 12.16
C ALA A 334 23.13 -10.34 13.01
N LYS A 335 24.31 -10.01 12.47
CA LYS A 335 25.59 -10.07 13.22
C LYS A 335 25.63 -9.09 14.39
N LEU A 336 25.14 -7.87 14.20
CA LEU A 336 25.12 -6.83 15.26
C LEU A 336 24.15 -7.18 16.39
N GLU A 337 23.03 -7.84 16.07
CA GLU A 337 22.05 -8.30 17.06
C GLU A 337 22.47 -9.58 17.78
N GLY A 338 23.63 -10.18 17.43
CA GLY A 338 24.14 -11.41 18.02
C GLY A 338 23.37 -12.67 17.64
N SER A 339 22.51 -12.58 16.64
CA SER A 339 21.87 -13.72 16.01
C SER A 339 22.93 -14.46 15.22
N ALA A 340 23.20 -15.74 15.52
CA ALA A 340 24.12 -16.55 14.75
C ALA A 340 23.68 -16.54 13.28
N PRO A 341 24.62 -16.38 12.30
CA PRO A 341 24.25 -16.58 10.90
C PRO A 341 23.69 -17.99 10.79
N ILE A 342 22.54 -18.11 10.13
CA ILE A 342 22.01 -19.42 9.72
C ILE A 342 23.10 -20.01 8.85
N ASP A 343 23.72 -21.14 9.30
CA ASP A 343 24.78 -21.83 8.58
C ASP A 343 24.40 -21.95 7.11
N GLU A 344 25.34 -21.65 6.20
CA GLU A 344 25.23 -21.85 4.75
C GLU A 344 25.04 -23.32 4.33
N ALA A 345 24.70 -24.19 5.26
CA ALA A 345 24.37 -25.58 5.02
C ALA A 345 23.00 -25.66 4.33
N VAL A 346 23.06 -25.52 2.98
CA VAL A 346 22.02 -26.02 2.07
C VAL A 346 20.61 -25.52 2.41
N ALA A 347 20.35 -24.25 2.18
CA ALA A 347 19.00 -23.80 1.96
C ALA A 347 18.56 -24.33 0.58
N GLU A 348 17.90 -25.47 0.52
CA GLU A 348 17.10 -25.82 -0.64
C GLU A 348 16.12 -24.66 -0.91
N PRO A 349 15.89 -24.24 -2.16
CA PRO A 349 14.93 -23.19 -2.46
C PRO A 349 13.58 -23.62 -1.91
N GLY A 350 13.17 -23.00 -0.81
CA GLY A 350 11.91 -23.34 -0.18
C GLY A 350 11.95 -23.67 1.32
N THR A 351 13.04 -23.50 2.02
CA THR A 351 13.08 -23.70 3.49
C THR A 351 12.38 -22.52 4.17
N GLN A 352 11.35 -22.80 4.97
CA GLN A 352 10.73 -21.82 5.87
C GLN A 352 11.79 -21.25 6.81
N VAL A 353 11.74 -19.94 7.09
CA VAL A 353 12.32 -19.40 8.33
C VAL A 353 11.61 -20.12 9.45
N VAL A 354 12.29 -21.01 10.11
CA VAL A 354 11.79 -21.63 11.35
C VAL A 354 11.93 -20.56 12.43
N TYR A 355 10.94 -19.66 12.50
CA TYR A 355 10.65 -19.03 13.78
C TYR A 355 10.31 -20.17 14.71
N GLY A 356 10.93 -20.22 15.93
CA GLY A 356 10.80 -21.35 16.85
C GLY A 356 9.37 -21.92 16.85
N GLU A 357 9.25 -23.23 16.68
CA GLU A 357 7.98 -23.93 16.56
C GLU A 357 7.03 -23.41 17.66
N VAL A 358 6.02 -22.61 17.28
CA VAL A 358 4.83 -22.46 18.10
C VAL A 358 4.31 -23.90 18.21
N GLU A 359 4.16 -24.45 19.41
CA GLU A 359 3.60 -25.78 19.60
C GLU A 359 2.32 -25.84 18.74
N ASP A 360 2.31 -26.71 17.71
CA ASP A 360 1.15 -26.89 16.83
C ASP A 360 0.04 -27.50 17.68
N THR A 361 -0.69 -26.62 18.37
CA THR A 361 -1.84 -27.00 19.14
C THR A 361 -2.98 -27.21 18.15
N ASP A 362 -3.50 -28.43 18.07
CA ASP A 362 -4.72 -28.71 17.27
C ASP A 362 -5.98 -28.01 17.84
N GLU A 363 -5.81 -27.10 18.79
CA GLU A 363 -6.89 -26.34 19.43
C GLU A 363 -7.44 -25.28 18.48
N VAL A 364 -8.70 -25.45 18.07
CA VAL A 364 -9.43 -24.45 17.25
C VAL A 364 -9.84 -23.29 18.12
N LEU A 365 -9.28 -22.10 17.85
CA LEU A 365 -9.64 -20.86 18.52
C LEU A 365 -10.89 -20.22 17.90
N LEU A 366 -10.94 -20.11 16.56
CA LEU A 366 -12.04 -19.52 15.80
C LEU A 366 -12.59 -20.54 14.82
N ASP A 367 -13.92 -20.72 14.85
CA ASP A 367 -14.65 -21.55 13.89
C ASP A 367 -15.84 -20.78 13.31
N VAL A 368 -15.73 -20.42 12.04
CA VAL A 368 -16.76 -19.71 11.27
C VAL A 368 -17.47 -20.73 10.39
N LYS A 369 -18.80 -20.85 10.56
CA LYS A 369 -19.64 -21.81 9.86
C LYS A 369 -20.66 -21.11 8.98
N GLU A 370 -20.44 -21.12 7.66
CA GLU A 370 -21.32 -20.53 6.65
C GLU A 370 -21.79 -19.09 6.98
N ALA A 371 -20.92 -18.27 7.55
CA ALA A 371 -21.25 -16.90 7.91
C ALA A 371 -21.67 -16.10 6.69
N SER A 372 -22.76 -15.34 6.84
CA SER A 372 -23.30 -14.49 5.78
C SER A 372 -23.62 -13.11 6.33
N ARG A 373 -23.41 -12.07 5.52
CA ARG A 373 -23.78 -10.69 5.85
C ARG A 373 -24.38 -9.98 4.64
N GLU A 374 -25.59 -9.50 4.83
CA GLU A 374 -26.34 -8.77 3.83
C GLU A 374 -26.67 -7.35 4.32
N TYR A 375 -26.57 -6.39 3.43
CA TYR A 375 -26.95 -4.99 3.68
C TYR A 375 -28.08 -4.58 2.73
N ALA A 376 -29.10 -3.91 3.26
CA ALA A 376 -30.14 -3.32 2.44
C ALA A 376 -29.57 -2.15 1.63
N SER A 377 -29.66 -2.20 0.30
CA SER A 377 -29.28 -1.09 -0.57
C SER A 377 -30.28 0.07 -0.38
N SER A 378 -29.81 1.23 0.08
CA SER A 378 -30.62 2.45 0.11
C SER A 378 -30.67 3.05 -1.28
N GLY A 379 -31.64 2.62 -2.11
CA GLY A 379 -31.91 3.25 -3.41
C GLY A 379 -32.30 4.72 -3.22
N SER A 380 -31.48 5.65 -3.70
CA SER A 380 -31.81 7.07 -3.78
C SER A 380 -32.76 7.32 -4.96
N GLY A 381 -34.06 7.10 -4.77
CA GLY A 381 -35.06 7.41 -5.78
C GLY A 381 -36.43 7.51 -5.13
N PHE A 382 -37.19 8.57 -5.48
CA PHE A 382 -38.55 8.85 -5.02
C PHE A 382 -39.59 7.80 -5.46
N LEU A 383 -39.18 6.79 -6.24
CA LEU A 383 -40.00 5.65 -6.67
C LEU A 383 -39.41 4.36 -6.10
N LYS A 384 -40.09 3.79 -5.12
CA LYS A 384 -39.87 2.45 -4.54
C LYS A 384 -39.96 1.35 -5.62
N ARG A 385 -38.87 1.09 -6.35
CA ARG A 385 -38.71 -0.13 -7.17
C ARG A 385 -37.26 -0.57 -7.07
N ASP A 386 -37.07 -1.81 -6.65
CA ASP A 386 -35.85 -2.58 -6.42
C ASP A 386 -35.00 -2.16 -5.22
N LYS A 387 -35.38 -2.66 -4.04
CA LYS A 387 -34.48 -2.80 -2.90
C LYS A 387 -33.50 -3.94 -3.22
N GLY A 388 -32.37 -3.62 -3.86
CA GLY A 388 -31.29 -4.59 -3.98
C GLY A 388 -30.70 -4.91 -2.60
N VAL A 389 -30.25 -6.12 -2.40
CA VAL A 389 -29.51 -6.56 -1.22
C VAL A 389 -28.05 -6.70 -1.63
N VAL A 390 -27.15 -6.05 -0.90
CA VAL A 390 -25.69 -6.21 -1.07
C VAL A 390 -25.26 -7.41 -0.24
N SER A 391 -24.87 -8.50 -0.91
CA SER A 391 -24.30 -9.68 -0.26
C SER A 391 -22.79 -9.48 -0.06
N ALA A 392 -22.40 -8.91 1.08
CA ALA A 392 -21.00 -8.60 1.36
C ALA A 392 -20.21 -9.86 1.79
N VAL A 393 -20.84 -10.79 2.52
CA VAL A 393 -20.30 -12.10 2.90
C VAL A 393 -21.37 -13.13 2.63
N ASP A 394 -21.05 -14.23 1.96
CA ASP A 394 -21.99 -15.26 1.56
C ASP A 394 -21.45 -16.66 1.82
N ARG A 395 -21.93 -17.28 2.91
CA ARG A 395 -21.60 -18.64 3.36
C ARG A 395 -20.09 -18.89 3.43
N VAL A 396 -19.37 -18.00 4.10
CA VAL A 396 -17.94 -18.14 4.34
C VAL A 396 -17.72 -19.04 5.55
N SER A 397 -16.83 -20.01 5.40
CA SER A 397 -16.35 -20.86 6.50
C SER A 397 -14.85 -20.73 6.63
N ILE A 398 -14.36 -20.42 7.84
CA ILE A 398 -12.93 -20.25 8.17
C ILE A 398 -12.69 -20.91 9.51
N THR A 399 -11.60 -21.66 9.62
CA THR A 399 -11.13 -22.23 10.89
C THR A 399 -9.74 -21.66 11.16
N LEU A 400 -9.50 -21.19 12.38
CA LEU A 400 -8.20 -20.66 12.82
C LEU A 400 -7.79 -21.33 14.12
N LYS A 401 -6.58 -21.87 14.17
CA LYS A 401 -5.99 -22.50 15.33
C LYS A 401 -5.38 -21.44 16.27
N LYS A 402 -5.16 -21.82 17.52
CA LYS A 402 -4.48 -20.97 18.48
C LYS A 402 -3.01 -20.78 18.08
N GLY A 403 -2.52 -19.54 18.11
CA GLY A 403 -1.16 -19.18 17.66
C GLY A 403 -1.00 -19.08 16.14
N GLU A 404 -2.01 -19.46 15.34
CA GLU A 404 -1.97 -19.40 13.87
C GLU A 404 -2.24 -17.99 13.36
N THR A 405 -1.63 -17.64 12.22
CA THR A 405 -2.01 -16.48 11.40
C THR A 405 -2.75 -16.93 10.15
N TYR A 406 -4.03 -16.55 10.04
CA TYR A 406 -4.82 -16.76 8.84
C TYR A 406 -4.86 -15.49 7.98
N GLY A 407 -4.31 -15.56 6.76
CA GLY A 407 -4.33 -14.48 5.79
C GLY A 407 -5.63 -14.46 4.99
N LEU A 408 -6.31 -13.31 4.91
CA LEU A 408 -7.49 -13.12 4.07
C LEU A 408 -7.20 -12.09 2.98
N VAL A 409 -7.14 -12.54 1.72
CA VAL A 409 -6.75 -11.72 0.57
C VAL A 409 -7.85 -11.62 -0.48
N GLY A 410 -7.77 -10.61 -1.37
CA GLY A 410 -8.70 -10.40 -2.49
C GLY A 410 -8.84 -8.92 -2.85
N GLU A 411 -9.52 -8.62 -3.97
CA GLU A 411 -9.75 -7.25 -4.45
C GLU A 411 -10.52 -6.39 -3.44
N SER A 412 -10.38 -5.06 -3.56
CA SER A 412 -11.12 -4.11 -2.72
C SER A 412 -12.64 -4.31 -2.88
N GLY A 413 -13.36 -4.26 -1.74
CA GLY A 413 -14.82 -4.46 -1.74
C GLY A 413 -15.28 -5.91 -1.88
N CYS A 414 -14.41 -6.93 -1.86
CA CYS A 414 -14.82 -8.33 -1.91
C CYS A 414 -15.40 -8.87 -0.59
N GLY A 415 -15.35 -8.10 0.52
CA GLY A 415 -15.98 -8.45 1.79
C GLY A 415 -15.02 -8.73 2.95
N LYS A 416 -13.69 -8.60 2.80
CA LYS A 416 -12.66 -8.88 3.82
C LYS A 416 -12.90 -8.14 5.14
N SER A 417 -12.97 -6.80 5.09
CA SER A 417 -13.20 -5.96 6.28
C SER A 417 -14.56 -6.24 6.93
N THR A 418 -15.59 -6.61 6.14
CA THR A 418 -16.87 -7.05 6.69
C THR A 418 -16.70 -8.35 7.47
N MET A 419 -15.95 -9.31 6.93
CA MET A 419 -15.64 -10.57 7.62
C MET A 419 -14.87 -10.32 8.92
N GLY A 420 -13.88 -9.42 8.89
CA GLY A 420 -13.17 -8.97 10.09
C GLY A 420 -14.10 -8.41 11.18
N ARG A 421 -15.04 -7.53 10.80
CA ARG A 421 -16.03 -6.95 11.75
C ARG A 421 -17.00 -7.98 12.32
N LEU A 422 -17.39 -8.98 11.54
CA LEU A 422 -18.21 -10.10 12.01
C LEU A 422 -17.45 -10.90 13.08
N ILE A 423 -16.19 -11.25 12.83
CA ILE A 423 -15.35 -12.00 13.77
C ILE A 423 -15.03 -11.19 15.02
N ALA A 424 -14.78 -9.88 14.89
CA ALA A 424 -14.58 -8.98 16.02
C ALA A 424 -15.86 -8.70 16.82
N GLY A 425 -17.02 -9.26 16.39
CA GLY A 425 -18.31 -9.04 17.06
C GLY A 425 -18.85 -7.62 16.94
N LEU A 426 -18.32 -6.80 16.01
CA LEU A 426 -18.78 -5.42 15.78
C LEU A 426 -20.07 -5.39 14.97
N GLU A 427 -20.33 -6.42 14.18
CA GLU A 427 -21.56 -6.59 13.42
C GLU A 427 -22.11 -8.02 13.60
N PRO A 428 -23.42 -8.23 13.71
CA PRO A 428 -23.99 -9.57 13.77
C PRO A 428 -24.04 -10.18 12.36
N PRO A 429 -23.82 -11.49 12.20
CA PRO A 429 -24.06 -12.17 10.93
C PRO A 429 -25.57 -12.17 10.59
N SER A 430 -25.89 -12.18 9.28
CA SER A 430 -27.26 -12.37 8.79
C SER A 430 -27.63 -13.86 8.71
N GLY A 431 -26.66 -14.76 8.73
CA GLY A 431 -26.80 -16.22 8.73
C GLY A 431 -25.50 -16.91 9.07
N GLY A 432 -25.55 -18.19 9.38
CA GLY A 432 -24.40 -18.97 9.84
C GLY A 432 -24.08 -18.74 11.33
N ALA A 433 -22.92 -19.24 11.78
CA ALA A 433 -22.43 -19.10 13.15
C ALA A 433 -20.95 -18.72 13.19
N ILE A 434 -20.54 -18.02 14.22
CA ILE A 434 -19.14 -17.66 14.49
C ILE A 434 -18.85 -18.02 15.95
N GLU A 435 -17.99 -19.01 16.14
CA GLU A 435 -17.62 -19.52 17.45
C GLU A 435 -16.17 -19.10 17.78
N LEU A 436 -15.96 -18.46 18.92
CA LEU A 436 -14.63 -18.11 19.46
C LEU A 436 -14.42 -18.85 20.79
N GLY A 437 -13.38 -19.66 20.87
CA GLY A 437 -13.16 -20.53 22.05
C GLY A 437 -14.38 -21.40 22.38
N GLY A 438 -15.07 -21.93 21.38
CA GLY A 438 -16.29 -22.74 21.51
C GLY A 438 -17.56 -21.96 21.92
N ARG A 439 -17.55 -20.62 21.90
CA ARG A 439 -18.68 -19.76 22.25
C ARG A 439 -19.22 -19.07 20.99
N ASP A 440 -20.47 -19.29 20.64
CA ASP A 440 -21.12 -18.64 19.50
C ASP A 440 -21.44 -17.16 19.82
N LEU A 441 -20.80 -16.26 19.03
CA LEU A 441 -20.89 -14.80 19.20
C LEU A 441 -22.32 -14.27 19.08
N ALA A 442 -23.17 -14.89 18.26
CA ALA A 442 -24.55 -14.47 18.02
C ALA A 442 -25.46 -14.73 19.22
N THR A 443 -25.10 -15.70 20.06
CA THR A 443 -25.90 -16.11 21.21
C THR A 443 -25.53 -15.38 22.51
N LEU A 444 -24.37 -14.73 22.55
CA LEU A 444 -23.87 -14.02 23.74
C LEU A 444 -24.74 -12.84 24.13
N LYS A 445 -25.01 -12.70 25.43
CA LYS A 445 -25.82 -11.60 25.99
C LYS A 445 -25.20 -11.04 27.28
N GLY A 446 -25.50 -9.77 27.56
CA GLY A 446 -25.12 -9.12 28.77
C GLY A 446 -23.60 -9.08 28.99
N ARG A 447 -23.13 -9.63 30.13
CA ARG A 447 -21.69 -9.59 30.47
C ARG A 447 -20.81 -10.43 29.57
N ASP A 448 -21.31 -11.53 29.02
CA ASP A 448 -20.52 -12.41 28.14
C ASP A 448 -20.31 -11.76 26.78
N ALA A 449 -21.31 -11.04 26.24
CA ALA A 449 -21.18 -10.23 25.05
C ALA A 449 -20.15 -9.08 25.21
N VAL A 450 -19.99 -8.55 26.43
CA VAL A 450 -18.95 -7.54 26.71
C VAL A 450 -17.58 -8.21 26.86
N ARG A 451 -17.52 -9.40 27.46
CA ARG A 451 -16.25 -10.13 27.67
C ARG A 451 -15.60 -10.57 26.39
N ILE A 452 -16.36 -10.94 25.36
CA ILE A 452 -15.79 -11.40 24.08
C ILE A 452 -14.87 -10.36 23.47
N HIS A 453 -15.14 -9.08 23.67
CA HIS A 453 -14.27 -7.99 23.22
C HIS A 453 -12.96 -7.87 24.03
N ARG A 454 -12.70 -8.73 25.02
CA ARG A 454 -11.36 -8.89 25.59
C ARG A 454 -10.56 -9.92 24.79
N ASP A 455 -11.24 -11.00 24.41
CA ASP A 455 -10.63 -12.17 23.78
C ASP A 455 -10.35 -11.90 22.29
N VAL A 456 -11.10 -10.98 21.65
CA VAL A 456 -10.88 -10.53 20.28
C VAL A 456 -10.78 -9.00 20.18
N GLN A 457 -9.73 -8.51 19.54
CA GLN A 457 -9.49 -7.09 19.27
C GLN A 457 -9.34 -6.83 17.77
N MET A 458 -9.61 -5.61 17.34
CA MET A 458 -9.50 -5.21 15.94
C MET A 458 -8.54 -4.03 15.79
N MET A 459 -7.55 -4.19 14.90
CA MET A 459 -6.78 -3.10 14.33
C MET A 459 -7.49 -2.63 13.06
N PHE A 460 -7.86 -1.36 13.03
CA PHE A 460 -8.54 -0.75 11.88
C PHE A 460 -7.53 -0.25 10.85
N GLN A 461 -7.94 -0.24 9.59
CA GLN A 461 -7.15 0.22 8.44
C GLN A 461 -6.59 1.64 8.62
N ASP A 462 -7.39 2.57 9.14
CA ASP A 462 -6.98 3.93 9.47
C ASP A 462 -6.82 4.07 10.99
N SER A 463 -5.56 3.94 11.47
CA SER A 463 -5.23 4.07 12.89
C SER A 463 -5.50 5.47 13.43
N TYR A 464 -5.39 6.53 12.61
CA TYR A 464 -5.71 7.89 13.03
C TYR A 464 -7.21 8.07 13.24
N ALA A 465 -8.03 7.63 12.29
CA ALA A 465 -9.50 7.71 12.42
C ALA A 465 -10.05 6.82 13.53
N ALA A 466 -9.32 5.77 13.92
CA ALA A 466 -9.69 4.88 15.03
C ALA A 466 -9.44 5.48 16.43
N MET A 467 -8.76 6.63 16.53
CA MET A 467 -8.42 7.31 17.78
C MET A 467 -9.17 8.64 17.91
N ASP A 468 -9.61 9.02 19.10
CA ASP A 468 -10.14 10.37 19.33
C ASP A 468 -8.97 11.39 19.31
N PRO A 469 -8.91 12.31 18.33
CA PRO A 469 -7.78 13.25 18.19
C PRO A 469 -7.67 14.27 19.33
N ARG A 470 -8.66 14.32 20.23
CA ARG A 470 -8.70 15.21 21.39
C ARG A 470 -8.24 14.53 22.68
N MET A 471 -8.01 13.22 22.64
CA MET A 471 -7.48 12.46 23.77
C MET A 471 -5.96 12.30 23.63
N ARG A 472 -5.26 12.29 24.77
CA ARG A 472 -3.83 11.94 24.80
C ARG A 472 -3.65 10.43 24.69
N ILE A 473 -2.46 10.00 24.35
CA ILE A 473 -2.16 8.58 24.15
C ILE A 473 -2.39 7.76 25.41
N ASP A 474 -2.02 8.28 26.62
CA ASP A 474 -2.30 7.62 27.90
C ASP A 474 -3.78 7.31 28.08
N GLN A 475 -4.65 8.24 27.70
CA GLN A 475 -6.10 8.12 27.82
C GLN A 475 -6.66 7.10 26.79
N ILE A 476 -6.15 7.14 25.55
CA ILE A 476 -6.55 6.23 24.49
C ILE A 476 -6.22 4.77 24.86
N LEU A 477 -5.02 4.54 25.42
CA LEU A 477 -4.59 3.21 25.86
C LEU A 477 -5.32 2.75 27.13
N ALA A 478 -5.68 3.67 28.05
CA ALA A 478 -6.41 3.35 29.26
C ALA A 478 -7.91 3.06 29.02
N GLU A 479 -8.48 3.58 27.92
CA GLU A 479 -9.92 3.53 27.64
C GLU A 479 -10.48 2.09 27.62
N PRO A 480 -9.92 1.12 26.83
CA PRO A 480 -10.44 -0.24 26.79
C PRO A 480 -10.44 -0.93 28.16
N MET A 481 -9.35 -0.77 28.93
CA MET A 481 -9.21 -1.34 30.26
C MET A 481 -10.19 -0.72 31.27
N SER A 482 -10.43 0.58 31.15
CA SER A 482 -11.38 1.31 32.00
C SER A 482 -12.84 0.88 31.75
N ILE A 483 -13.21 0.71 30.46
CA ILE A 483 -14.54 0.23 30.05
C ILE A 483 -14.77 -1.20 30.54
N GLN A 484 -13.78 -2.06 30.36
CA GLN A 484 -13.82 -3.48 30.75
C GLN A 484 -13.59 -3.69 32.25
N LYS A 485 -13.21 -2.66 33.00
CA LYS A 485 -12.91 -2.71 34.44
C LYS A 485 -11.88 -3.78 34.80
N THR A 486 -10.77 -3.84 34.04
CA THR A 486 -9.75 -4.88 34.21
C THR A 486 -8.80 -4.65 35.37
N GLY A 487 -8.79 -3.47 35.99
CA GLY A 487 -7.91 -3.16 37.13
C GLY A 487 -8.12 -1.79 37.74
N SER A 488 -7.35 -1.50 38.77
CA SER A 488 -7.26 -0.17 39.39
C SER A 488 -6.49 0.78 38.48
N LYS A 489 -6.60 2.09 38.68
CA LYS A 489 -5.86 3.11 37.91
C LYS A 489 -4.34 2.85 37.86
N ARG A 490 -3.78 2.36 39.00
CA ARG A 490 -2.34 2.03 39.07
C ARG A 490 -2.00 0.84 38.20
N GLN A 491 -2.76 -0.24 38.24
CA GLN A 491 -2.56 -1.42 37.42
C GLN A 491 -2.72 -1.11 35.92
N ILE A 492 -3.66 -0.23 35.57
CA ILE A 492 -3.83 0.23 34.19
C ILE A 492 -2.57 1.00 33.72
N ALA A 493 -2.04 1.92 34.57
CA ALA A 493 -0.83 2.65 34.23
C ALA A 493 0.41 1.73 34.08
N GLU A 494 0.58 0.79 35.01
CA GLU A 494 1.66 -0.21 34.93
C GLU A 494 1.55 -1.03 33.62
N ARG A 495 0.34 -1.49 33.25
CA ARG A 495 0.11 -2.24 32.02
C ARG A 495 0.37 -1.41 30.76
N ILE A 496 0.04 -0.11 30.76
CA ILE A 496 0.35 0.79 29.63
C ILE A 496 1.86 0.89 29.44
N MET A 497 2.64 1.01 30.52
CA MET A 497 4.10 1.08 30.44
C MET A 497 4.69 -0.20 29.84
N GLU A 498 4.25 -1.38 30.27
CA GLU A 498 4.67 -2.66 29.69
C GLU A 498 4.39 -2.73 28.19
N ILE A 499 3.16 -2.35 27.77
CA ILE A 499 2.77 -2.43 26.36
C ILE A 499 3.57 -1.43 25.48
N ILE A 500 3.79 -0.22 25.98
CA ILE A 500 4.57 0.81 25.26
C ILE A 500 5.99 0.29 25.02
N GLU A 501 6.62 -0.34 26.02
CA GLU A 501 7.93 -0.96 25.88
C GLU A 501 7.91 -2.11 24.86
N GLN A 502 6.90 -3.00 24.94
CA GLN A 502 6.71 -4.13 24.01
C GLN A 502 6.58 -3.69 22.55
N VAL A 503 5.91 -2.56 22.27
CA VAL A 503 5.79 -2.03 20.90
C VAL A 503 6.95 -1.12 20.49
N GLY A 504 8.01 -1.04 21.31
CA GLY A 504 9.23 -0.26 21.02
C GLY A 504 9.01 1.25 21.00
N LEU A 505 8.13 1.76 21.88
CA LEU A 505 7.87 3.19 22.08
C LEU A 505 8.36 3.61 23.48
N THR A 506 8.54 4.91 23.68
CA THR A 506 9.00 5.49 24.94
C THR A 506 7.88 6.17 25.73
N GLU A 507 8.05 6.30 27.05
CA GLU A 507 7.07 6.97 27.94
C GLU A 507 6.70 8.39 27.48
N GLU A 508 7.60 9.10 26.83
CA GLU A 508 7.41 10.47 26.34
C GLU A 508 6.21 10.65 25.40
N ILE A 509 5.72 9.57 24.79
CA ILE A 509 4.56 9.63 23.89
C ILE A 509 3.24 9.78 24.62
N LEU A 510 3.15 9.36 25.88
CA LEU A 510 1.90 9.24 26.63
C LEU A 510 1.16 10.56 26.83
N ASP A 511 1.92 11.66 26.97
CA ASP A 511 1.36 13.00 27.16
C ASP A 511 1.00 13.72 25.86
N ARG A 512 1.27 13.11 24.70
CA ARG A 512 1.06 13.69 23.37
C ARG A 512 -0.28 13.29 22.76
N TYR A 513 -0.66 13.98 21.68
CA TYR A 513 -1.90 13.75 20.93
C TYR A 513 -1.64 13.02 19.62
N PRO A 514 -2.63 12.26 19.05
CA PRO A 514 -2.45 11.51 17.82
C PRO A 514 -1.87 12.30 16.65
N HIS A 515 -2.27 13.56 16.48
CA HIS A 515 -1.81 14.42 15.38
C HIS A 515 -0.32 14.82 15.46
N GLU A 516 0.39 14.47 16.52
CA GLU A 516 1.81 14.78 16.72
C GLU A 516 2.74 13.64 16.28
N PHE A 517 2.17 12.53 15.75
CA PHE A 517 2.91 11.31 15.42
C PHE A 517 2.95 11.03 13.91
N SER A 518 3.99 10.32 13.49
CA SER A 518 4.07 9.76 12.14
C SER A 518 3.09 8.57 11.97
N GLY A 519 2.78 8.21 10.72
CA GLY A 519 1.91 7.07 10.42
C GLY A 519 2.36 5.77 11.09
N GLY A 520 3.66 5.45 11.03
CA GLY A 520 4.20 4.26 11.66
C GLY A 520 4.13 4.26 13.19
N GLN A 521 4.32 5.42 13.83
CA GLN A 521 4.13 5.55 15.28
C GLN A 521 2.65 5.38 15.66
N LEU A 522 1.73 5.96 14.89
CA LEU A 522 0.28 5.78 15.10
C LEU A 522 -0.12 4.32 14.94
N GLN A 523 0.47 3.61 13.98
CA GLN A 523 0.19 2.19 13.78
C GLN A 523 0.65 1.35 14.98
N ARG A 524 1.86 1.62 15.52
CA ARG A 524 2.34 0.97 16.75
C ARG A 524 1.46 1.31 17.96
N ILE A 525 0.97 2.54 18.08
CA ILE A 525 0.02 2.94 19.13
C ILE A 525 -1.32 2.22 18.94
N GLY A 526 -1.81 2.08 17.71
CA GLY A 526 -3.01 1.31 17.38
C GLY A 526 -2.85 -0.17 17.75
N PHE A 527 -1.68 -0.74 17.48
CA PHE A 527 -1.35 -2.10 17.89
C PHE A 527 -1.23 -2.22 19.42
N ALA A 528 -0.55 -1.29 20.09
CA ALA A 528 -0.51 -1.21 21.56
C ALA A 528 -1.91 -1.19 22.17
N ARG A 529 -2.85 -0.41 21.58
CA ARG A 529 -4.24 -0.34 22.03
C ARG A 529 -4.94 -1.71 21.92
N SER A 530 -4.70 -2.48 20.87
CA SER A 530 -5.26 -3.82 20.72
C SER A 530 -4.73 -4.82 21.76
N LEU A 531 -3.49 -4.63 22.25
CA LEU A 531 -2.86 -5.47 23.26
C LEU A 531 -3.30 -5.18 24.71
N THR A 532 -3.98 -4.05 24.95
CA THR A 532 -4.33 -3.60 26.31
C THR A 532 -5.16 -4.60 27.10
N LEU A 533 -6.01 -5.37 26.43
CA LEU A 533 -6.89 -6.36 27.03
C LEU A 533 -6.33 -7.79 27.01
N ALA A 534 -5.09 -8.00 26.53
CA ALA A 534 -4.45 -9.28 26.36
C ALA A 534 -5.35 -10.27 25.57
N PRO A 535 -5.68 -9.99 24.29
CA PRO A 535 -6.57 -10.82 23.49
C PRO A 535 -5.93 -12.14 23.07
N ASP A 536 -6.76 -13.15 22.77
CA ASP A 536 -6.30 -14.39 22.11
C ASP A 536 -6.24 -14.24 20.57
N LEU A 537 -7.10 -13.34 20.02
CA LEU A 537 -7.21 -13.08 18.58
C LEU A 537 -7.15 -11.58 18.28
N ILE A 538 -6.31 -11.20 17.31
CA ILE A 538 -6.31 -9.86 16.73
C ILE A 538 -6.74 -9.94 15.26
N VAL A 539 -7.81 -9.24 14.91
CA VAL A 539 -8.21 -8.99 13.53
C VAL A 539 -7.45 -7.76 13.04
N ALA A 540 -6.46 -7.95 12.20
CA ALA A 540 -5.65 -6.88 11.61
C ALA A 540 -6.17 -6.54 10.21
N ASP A 541 -6.94 -5.47 10.08
CA ASP A 541 -7.53 -5.02 8.81
C ASP A 541 -6.59 -4.02 8.13
N GLU A 542 -5.84 -4.48 7.14
CA GLU A 542 -4.82 -3.73 6.38
C GLU A 542 -3.82 -2.97 7.28
N PRO A 543 -3.15 -3.64 8.21
CA PRO A 543 -2.38 -2.97 9.27
C PRO A 543 -1.15 -2.21 8.78
N VAL A 544 -0.71 -2.38 7.54
CA VAL A 544 0.52 -1.76 6.98
C VAL A 544 0.31 -1.08 5.63
N SER A 545 -0.91 -1.03 5.09
CA SER A 545 -1.20 -0.57 3.72
C SER A 545 -0.85 0.90 3.43
N ALA A 546 -0.76 1.74 4.46
CA ALA A 546 -0.45 3.17 4.34
C ALA A 546 0.99 3.51 4.78
N LEU A 547 1.83 2.49 4.98
CA LEU A 547 3.20 2.66 5.47
C LEU A 547 4.21 2.46 4.35
N ASP A 548 5.31 3.19 4.40
CA ASP A 548 6.47 2.94 3.56
C ASP A 548 7.17 1.62 3.96
N VAL A 549 7.87 1.01 3.01
CA VAL A 549 8.47 -0.33 3.10
C VAL A 549 9.30 -0.54 4.38
N SER A 550 10.11 0.47 4.79
CA SER A 550 10.96 0.35 5.98
C SER A 550 10.17 0.31 7.28
N VAL A 551 9.10 1.10 7.41
CA VAL A 551 8.22 1.12 8.58
C VAL A 551 7.31 -0.10 8.58
N GLN A 552 6.85 -0.53 7.41
CA GLN A 552 6.08 -1.76 7.22
C GLN A 552 6.85 -2.98 7.76
N ALA A 553 8.14 -3.13 7.37
CA ALA A 553 8.99 -4.20 7.88
C ALA A 553 9.11 -4.20 9.42
N GLN A 554 9.26 -3.02 10.03
CA GLN A 554 9.30 -2.88 11.49
C GLN A 554 8.02 -3.35 12.17
N VAL A 555 6.83 -2.99 11.62
CA VAL A 555 5.54 -3.36 12.20
C VAL A 555 5.28 -4.87 12.04
N LEU A 556 5.59 -5.44 10.86
CA LEU A 556 5.41 -6.87 10.60
C LEU A 556 6.31 -7.74 11.49
N ASN A 557 7.58 -7.36 11.65
CA ASN A 557 8.48 -8.04 12.58
C ASN A 557 7.97 -7.96 14.01
N LEU A 558 7.55 -6.77 14.47
CA LEU A 558 6.97 -6.59 15.79
C LEU A 558 5.73 -7.49 16.01
N MET A 559 4.84 -7.58 15.03
CA MET A 559 3.66 -8.44 15.11
C MET A 559 4.05 -9.92 15.25
N LYS A 560 5.06 -10.39 14.49
CA LYS A 560 5.57 -11.75 14.60
C LYS A 560 6.27 -12.04 15.94
N ASP A 561 7.10 -11.12 16.41
CA ASP A 561 7.79 -11.25 17.68
C ASP A 561 6.80 -11.38 18.84
N LEU A 562 5.77 -10.52 18.86
CA LEU A 562 4.71 -10.55 19.87
C LEU A 562 3.75 -11.76 19.71
N GLN A 563 3.57 -12.27 18.49
CA GLN A 563 2.85 -13.53 18.27
C GLN A 563 3.53 -14.68 19.00
N GLN A 564 4.84 -14.80 18.87
CA GLN A 564 5.64 -15.85 19.54
C GLN A 564 5.70 -15.66 21.06
N GLU A 565 5.92 -14.42 21.49
CA GLU A 565 6.08 -14.11 22.92
C GLU A 565 4.77 -14.27 23.71
N LEU A 566 3.65 -13.84 23.13
CA LEU A 566 2.35 -13.79 23.82
C LEU A 566 1.38 -14.89 23.37
N GLY A 567 1.74 -15.73 22.39
CA GLY A 567 0.87 -16.78 21.85
C GLY A 567 -0.36 -16.21 21.11
N LEU A 568 -0.25 -15.04 20.46
CA LEU A 568 -1.33 -14.38 19.77
C LEU A 568 -1.71 -15.12 18.49
N SER A 569 -3.01 -15.07 18.14
CA SER A 569 -3.49 -15.51 16.82
C SER A 569 -3.91 -14.30 16.01
N TYR A 570 -3.72 -14.37 14.68
CA TYR A 570 -4.10 -13.27 13.79
C TYR A 570 -5.08 -13.71 12.70
N LEU A 571 -6.12 -12.90 12.49
CA LEU A 571 -6.77 -12.80 11.19
C LEU A 571 -6.15 -11.60 10.46
N PHE A 572 -5.27 -11.86 9.51
CA PHE A 572 -4.51 -10.83 8.81
C PHE A 572 -5.15 -10.54 7.45
N ILE A 573 -5.76 -9.37 7.33
CA ILE A 573 -6.43 -8.91 6.11
C ILE A 573 -5.49 -7.97 5.36
N SER A 574 -5.18 -8.29 4.10
CA SER A 574 -4.40 -7.40 3.23
C SER A 574 -4.75 -7.63 1.76
N HIS A 575 -4.41 -6.67 0.92
CA HIS A 575 -4.42 -6.82 -0.53
C HIS A 575 -3.00 -7.11 -1.08
N ASP A 576 -1.96 -6.98 -0.25
CA ASP A 576 -0.56 -7.29 -0.59
C ASP A 576 -0.26 -8.75 -0.25
N LEU A 577 -0.10 -9.58 -1.30
CA LEU A 577 0.15 -11.00 -1.14
C LEU A 577 1.56 -11.31 -0.61
N ALA A 578 2.58 -10.50 -0.92
CA ALA A 578 3.94 -10.72 -0.41
C ALA A 578 3.97 -10.55 1.11
N VAL A 579 3.29 -9.53 1.62
CA VAL A 579 3.10 -9.30 3.06
C VAL A 579 2.32 -10.46 3.70
N VAL A 580 1.24 -10.91 3.06
CA VAL A 580 0.44 -12.03 3.60
C VAL A 580 1.24 -13.33 3.57
N GLN A 581 1.99 -13.60 2.52
CA GLN A 581 2.87 -14.76 2.43
C GLN A 581 3.95 -14.77 3.52
N TYR A 582 4.46 -13.59 3.89
CA TYR A 582 5.40 -13.46 5.01
C TYR A 582 4.75 -13.70 6.37
N MET A 583 3.52 -13.23 6.57
CA MET A 583 2.84 -13.26 7.88
C MET A 583 2.07 -14.56 8.13
N ALA A 584 1.38 -15.09 7.12
CA ALA A 584 0.34 -16.08 7.28
C ALA A 584 0.85 -17.54 7.14
N ASP A 585 0.29 -18.42 7.97
CA ASP A 585 0.46 -19.87 7.86
C ASP A 585 -0.47 -20.45 6.79
N ARG A 586 -1.72 -19.94 6.75
CA ARG A 586 -2.73 -20.30 5.74
C ARG A 586 -3.34 -19.04 5.14
N ILE A 587 -3.75 -19.15 3.86
CA ILE A 587 -4.40 -18.06 3.11
C ILE A 587 -5.76 -18.51 2.62
N GLY A 588 -6.76 -17.63 2.80
CA GLY A 588 -8.06 -17.70 2.13
C GLY A 588 -8.17 -16.56 1.11
N VAL A 589 -8.44 -16.91 -0.14
CA VAL A 589 -8.66 -15.94 -1.23
C VAL A 589 -10.15 -15.68 -1.37
N MET A 590 -10.54 -14.42 -1.21
CA MET A 590 -11.95 -14.01 -1.21
C MET A 590 -12.31 -13.23 -2.48
N TYR A 591 -13.40 -13.63 -3.14
CA TYR A 591 -13.96 -12.95 -4.29
C TYR A 591 -15.48 -12.74 -4.15
N LEU A 592 -15.94 -11.50 -4.23
CA LEU A 592 -17.36 -11.12 -4.12
C LEU A 592 -18.11 -11.85 -2.98
N GLY A 593 -17.55 -11.82 -1.78
CA GLY A 593 -18.17 -12.37 -0.58
C GLY A 593 -17.97 -13.87 -0.35
N ARG A 594 -17.20 -14.59 -1.15
CA ARG A 594 -16.94 -16.02 -1.02
C ARG A 594 -15.46 -16.35 -1.01
N ILE A 595 -15.07 -17.38 -0.26
CA ILE A 595 -13.74 -17.99 -0.39
C ILE A 595 -13.75 -18.85 -1.67
N VAL A 596 -12.79 -18.57 -2.56
CA VAL A 596 -12.63 -19.28 -3.84
C VAL A 596 -11.45 -20.24 -3.83
N GLU A 597 -10.47 -19.98 -2.97
CA GLU A 597 -9.31 -20.86 -2.75
C GLU A 597 -8.81 -20.70 -1.32
N GLU A 598 -8.34 -21.78 -0.70
CA GLU A 598 -7.82 -21.78 0.67
C GLU A 598 -6.79 -22.90 0.85
N GLY A 599 -5.70 -22.61 1.53
CA GLY A 599 -4.66 -23.60 1.82
C GLY A 599 -3.46 -23.03 2.55
N PRO A 600 -2.40 -23.83 2.74
CA PRO A 600 -1.13 -23.34 3.23
C PRO A 600 -0.64 -22.16 2.38
N ALA A 601 -0.14 -21.11 3.02
CA ALA A 601 0.20 -19.85 2.34
C ALA A 601 1.12 -20.07 1.12
N ARG A 602 2.11 -20.92 1.29
CA ARG A 602 3.08 -21.28 0.26
C ARG A 602 2.44 -21.98 -0.95
N GLU A 603 1.51 -22.92 -0.69
CA GLU A 603 0.83 -23.65 -1.74
C GLU A 603 -0.10 -22.76 -2.56
N VAL A 604 -0.85 -21.89 -1.89
CA VAL A 604 -1.78 -20.96 -2.56
C VAL A 604 -1.03 -19.98 -3.47
N VAL A 605 0.14 -19.49 -3.02
CA VAL A 605 0.92 -18.50 -3.80
C VAL A 605 1.72 -19.17 -4.91
N ASN A 606 2.41 -20.29 -4.65
CA ASN A 606 3.28 -20.92 -5.64
C ASN A 606 2.52 -21.83 -6.63
N ASN A 607 1.41 -22.43 -6.20
CA ASN A 607 0.61 -23.37 -6.97
C ASN A 607 -0.87 -23.00 -6.99
N PRO A 608 -1.25 -21.77 -7.41
CA PRO A 608 -2.63 -21.32 -7.42
C PRO A 608 -3.49 -22.22 -8.29
N LYS A 609 -4.62 -22.72 -7.74
CA LYS A 609 -5.56 -23.57 -8.44
C LYS A 609 -6.73 -22.79 -9.05
N HIS A 610 -7.14 -21.68 -8.44
CA HIS A 610 -8.23 -20.87 -8.98
C HIS A 610 -7.70 -19.82 -9.96
N PRO A 611 -8.29 -19.65 -11.16
CA PRO A 611 -7.86 -18.66 -12.14
C PRO A 611 -7.81 -17.21 -11.60
N TYR A 612 -8.69 -16.88 -10.65
CA TYR A 612 -8.67 -15.58 -9.97
C TYR A 612 -7.43 -15.41 -9.09
N THR A 613 -7.06 -16.45 -8.32
CA THR A 613 -5.85 -16.42 -7.48
C THR A 613 -4.59 -16.23 -8.33
N LYS A 614 -4.50 -16.99 -9.43
CA LYS A 614 -3.39 -16.83 -10.39
C LYS A 614 -3.34 -15.41 -10.95
N ALA A 615 -4.48 -14.87 -11.36
CA ALA A 615 -4.56 -13.51 -11.89
C ALA A 615 -4.20 -12.42 -10.84
N LEU A 616 -4.54 -12.63 -9.56
CA LEU A 616 -4.09 -11.74 -8.48
C LEU A 616 -2.57 -11.78 -8.33
N ILE A 617 -1.98 -12.99 -8.34
CA ILE A 617 -0.53 -13.18 -8.23
C ILE A 617 0.19 -12.56 -9.43
N ASP A 618 -0.31 -12.80 -10.65
CA ASP A 618 0.25 -12.23 -11.88
C ASP A 618 0.16 -10.69 -11.95
N SER A 619 -0.69 -10.09 -11.13
CA SER A 619 -0.86 -8.63 -11.05
C SER A 619 0.05 -7.99 -10.00
N ILE A 620 0.83 -8.76 -9.22
CA ILE A 620 1.74 -8.19 -8.21
C ILE A 620 2.94 -7.58 -8.94
N PRO A 621 3.26 -6.29 -8.70
CA PRO A 621 4.48 -5.70 -9.21
C PRO A 621 5.71 -6.39 -8.61
N VAL A 622 6.58 -6.92 -9.46
CA VAL A 622 7.82 -7.58 -9.03
C VAL A 622 8.96 -6.56 -8.99
N PRO A 623 9.73 -6.45 -7.88
CA PRO A 623 10.85 -5.52 -7.79
C PRO A 623 12.11 -6.02 -8.54
N ASP A 624 11.90 -6.43 -9.78
CA ASP A 624 12.91 -6.88 -10.72
C ASP A 624 12.67 -6.28 -12.11
N PRO A 625 13.53 -5.36 -12.59
CA PRO A 625 13.39 -4.73 -13.89
C PRO A 625 13.56 -5.68 -15.08
N GLU A 626 14.12 -6.87 -14.88
CA GLU A 626 14.26 -7.90 -15.91
C GLU A 626 13.09 -8.90 -15.92
N PHE A 627 12.18 -8.77 -14.95
CA PHE A 627 11.02 -9.64 -14.88
C PHE A 627 10.09 -9.38 -16.07
N VAL A 628 9.93 -10.40 -16.89
CA VAL A 628 8.95 -10.39 -17.98
C VAL A 628 7.78 -11.25 -17.57
N HIS A 629 6.58 -10.66 -17.54
CA HIS A 629 5.38 -11.45 -17.30
C HIS A 629 5.28 -12.58 -18.34
N ASP A 630 5.04 -13.79 -17.84
CA ASP A 630 4.83 -14.95 -18.69
C ASP A 630 3.67 -14.67 -19.70
N GLU A 631 3.82 -15.12 -20.96
CA GLU A 631 2.74 -15.02 -21.95
C GLU A 631 1.45 -15.73 -21.50
N SER A 632 1.56 -16.66 -20.54
CA SER A 632 0.45 -17.36 -19.90
C SER A 632 -0.20 -16.56 -18.75
N ALA A 633 0.31 -15.37 -18.39
CA ALA A 633 -0.23 -14.55 -17.31
C ALA A 633 -1.71 -14.18 -17.55
N ILE A 634 -2.54 -14.40 -16.54
CA ILE A 634 -3.97 -14.12 -16.62
C ILE A 634 -4.21 -12.64 -16.34
N LYS A 635 -4.41 -11.85 -17.41
CA LYS A 635 -4.78 -10.44 -17.26
C LYS A 635 -6.26 -10.29 -16.93
N LEU A 636 -6.57 -9.73 -15.76
CA LEU A 636 -7.94 -9.41 -15.39
C LEU A 636 -8.45 -8.22 -16.18
N THR A 637 -9.56 -8.42 -16.90
CA THR A 637 -10.22 -7.38 -17.67
C THR A 637 -11.50 -6.90 -16.97
N GLY A 638 -11.75 -5.60 -17.00
CA GLY A 638 -12.96 -4.98 -16.45
C GLY A 638 -12.98 -4.89 -14.91
N GLU A 639 -14.01 -4.24 -14.39
CA GLU A 639 -14.26 -4.12 -12.95
C GLU A 639 -14.97 -5.35 -12.39
N PRO A 640 -14.83 -5.65 -11.08
CA PRO A 640 -15.62 -6.68 -10.41
C PRO A 640 -17.13 -6.43 -10.61
N PRO A 641 -17.92 -7.48 -10.82
CA PRO A 641 -19.38 -7.36 -10.87
C PRO A 641 -19.96 -6.76 -9.59
N SER A 642 -21.15 -6.17 -9.68
CA SER A 642 -21.80 -5.57 -8.52
C SER A 642 -22.19 -6.60 -7.47
N ALA A 643 -21.86 -6.37 -6.21
CA ALA A 643 -22.29 -7.17 -5.07
C ALA A 643 -23.81 -7.04 -4.78
N VAL A 644 -24.52 -6.08 -5.40
CA VAL A 644 -25.98 -5.93 -5.28
C VAL A 644 -26.71 -7.04 -6.04
N ASN A 645 -26.20 -7.43 -7.20
CA ASN A 645 -26.74 -8.52 -8.01
C ASN A 645 -25.57 -9.37 -8.50
N PRO A 646 -24.99 -10.21 -7.65
CA PRO A 646 -23.88 -11.05 -8.05
C PRO A 646 -24.28 -12.01 -9.18
N PRO A 647 -23.35 -12.37 -10.08
CA PRO A 647 -23.61 -13.35 -11.12
C PRO A 647 -24.11 -14.67 -10.55
N GLU A 648 -25.07 -15.31 -11.23
CA GLU A 648 -25.48 -16.67 -10.92
C GLU A 648 -24.34 -17.67 -11.18
N GLY A 649 -24.22 -18.68 -10.32
CA GLY A 649 -23.14 -19.66 -10.38
C GLY A 649 -21.81 -19.11 -9.89
N CYS A 650 -20.71 -19.47 -10.54
CA CYS A 650 -19.38 -18.94 -10.23
C CYS A 650 -19.34 -17.41 -10.42
N ARG A 651 -19.09 -16.68 -9.33
CA ARG A 651 -19.09 -15.21 -9.32
C ARG A 651 -17.97 -14.60 -10.18
N PHE A 652 -16.87 -15.35 -10.38
CA PHE A 652 -15.77 -14.94 -11.25
C PHE A 652 -16.04 -15.19 -12.74
N ARG A 653 -17.05 -15.98 -13.12
CA ARG A 653 -17.38 -16.35 -14.49
C ARG A 653 -17.31 -15.21 -15.52
N PRO A 654 -17.82 -13.98 -15.25
CA PRO A 654 -17.77 -12.89 -16.24
C PRO A 654 -16.37 -12.39 -16.59
N ARG A 655 -15.37 -12.68 -15.75
CA ARG A 655 -13.96 -12.25 -15.91
C ARG A 655 -13.01 -13.43 -16.15
N CYS A 656 -13.52 -14.66 -16.06
CA CYS A 656 -12.71 -15.86 -16.15
C CYS A 656 -12.48 -16.27 -17.62
N PRO A 657 -11.22 -16.37 -18.07
CA PRO A 657 -10.90 -16.80 -19.44
C PRO A 657 -11.27 -18.28 -19.71
N PHE A 658 -11.44 -19.09 -18.65
CA PHE A 658 -11.75 -20.51 -18.72
C PHE A 658 -13.24 -20.81 -18.45
N ALA A 659 -14.12 -19.79 -18.44
CA ALA A 659 -15.52 -19.96 -18.10
C ALA A 659 -16.27 -20.85 -19.10
N GLY A 660 -16.87 -21.96 -18.62
CA GLY A 660 -17.75 -22.88 -19.35
C GLY A 660 -19.21 -22.80 -18.92
N GLU A 661 -20.06 -23.69 -19.49
CA GLU A 661 -21.49 -23.80 -19.14
C GLU A 661 -21.69 -24.27 -17.69
N GLU A 662 -20.81 -25.15 -17.20
CA GLU A 662 -20.79 -25.66 -15.82
C GLU A 662 -20.60 -24.55 -14.78
N CYS A 663 -19.91 -23.45 -15.17
CA CYS A 663 -19.72 -22.28 -14.30
C CYS A 663 -21.03 -21.50 -14.03
N LYS A 664 -22.14 -21.87 -14.64
CA LYS A 664 -23.49 -21.40 -14.27
C LYS A 664 -23.95 -21.98 -12.94
N VAL A 665 -23.32 -23.06 -12.47
CA VAL A 665 -23.54 -23.63 -11.14
C VAL A 665 -22.43 -23.15 -10.22
N GLN A 666 -22.75 -22.83 -8.96
CA GLN A 666 -21.76 -22.40 -7.97
C GLN A 666 -20.87 -23.59 -7.58
N PRO A 667 -19.54 -23.50 -7.81
CA PRO A 667 -18.62 -24.52 -7.31
C PRO A 667 -18.49 -24.45 -5.79
N MET A 668 -18.28 -25.60 -5.15
CA MET A 668 -17.98 -25.73 -3.72
C MET A 668 -16.48 -25.93 -3.54
N LEU A 669 -15.96 -25.54 -2.36
CA LEU A 669 -14.57 -25.85 -2.00
C LEU A 669 -14.37 -27.38 -1.95
N THR A 670 -13.25 -27.85 -2.48
CA THR A 670 -12.84 -29.26 -2.41
C THR A 670 -12.49 -29.68 -0.98
N ASP A 671 -12.42 -30.96 -0.71
CA ASP A 671 -12.11 -31.53 0.62
C ASP A 671 -10.62 -31.94 0.73
N GLU A 672 -9.72 -31.06 0.29
CA GLU A 672 -8.27 -31.26 0.31
C GLU A 672 -7.62 -30.25 1.27
N ALA A 673 -6.33 -30.42 1.59
CA ALA A 673 -5.57 -29.44 2.39
C ALA A 673 -5.44 -28.09 1.65
N HIS A 674 -5.28 -28.11 0.31
CA HIS A 674 -5.36 -26.96 -0.57
C HIS A 674 -6.66 -27.00 -1.36
N ARG A 675 -7.69 -26.31 -0.85
CA ARG A 675 -9.09 -26.33 -1.31
C ARG A 675 -9.33 -25.28 -2.39
N VAL A 676 -10.14 -25.62 -3.40
CA VAL A 676 -10.50 -24.68 -4.48
C VAL A 676 -11.97 -24.83 -4.86
N ALA A 677 -12.65 -23.71 -5.07
CA ALA A 677 -14.03 -23.63 -5.56
C ALA A 677 -14.04 -23.28 -7.06
N CYS A 678 -13.64 -24.23 -7.90
CA CYS A 678 -13.53 -24.04 -9.35
C CYS A 678 -13.93 -25.30 -10.10
N HIS A 679 -14.65 -25.17 -11.23
CA HIS A 679 -14.95 -26.29 -12.14
C HIS A 679 -13.76 -26.60 -13.06
N HIS A 680 -12.87 -25.61 -13.29
CA HIS A 680 -11.67 -25.70 -14.12
C HIS A 680 -10.44 -25.27 -13.31
N PRO A 681 -10.05 -26.03 -12.26
CA PRO A 681 -8.85 -25.69 -11.51
C PRO A 681 -7.63 -25.76 -12.43
N LEU A 682 -6.71 -24.81 -12.24
CA LEU A 682 -5.44 -24.85 -12.94
C LEU A 682 -4.67 -26.08 -12.48
N LEU A 683 -4.25 -26.90 -13.44
CA LEU A 683 -3.41 -28.05 -13.14
C LEU A 683 -2.00 -27.56 -12.87
N THR A 684 -1.44 -27.93 -11.72
CA THR A 684 -0.02 -27.72 -11.44
C THR A 684 0.77 -28.47 -12.51
N LEU A 685 1.50 -27.77 -13.35
CA LEU A 685 2.54 -28.41 -14.16
C LEU A 685 3.60 -28.86 -13.16
N SER A 686 3.52 -30.10 -12.70
CA SER A 686 4.63 -30.75 -12.02
C SER A 686 5.83 -30.59 -12.95
N VAL A 687 6.87 -29.91 -12.48
CA VAL A 687 8.18 -29.94 -13.10
C VAL A 687 8.54 -31.41 -13.19
N LYS A 688 8.33 -32.01 -14.35
CA LYS A 688 8.89 -33.32 -14.65
C LYS A 688 10.40 -33.12 -14.66
N GLU A 689 11.04 -33.76 -13.70
CA GLU A 689 12.44 -34.07 -13.76
C GLU A 689 12.79 -34.58 -15.19
N GLU A 690 13.42 -33.73 -16.00
CA GLU A 690 14.26 -34.21 -17.06
C GLU A 690 15.55 -34.74 -16.43
N VAL A 691 15.44 -35.94 -15.84
CA VAL A 691 16.59 -36.79 -15.58
C VAL A 691 16.67 -37.77 -16.76
N ASN A 692 17.77 -37.66 -17.52
CA ASN A 692 18.33 -38.59 -18.48
C ASN A 692 17.80 -38.58 -19.91
N ALA A 693 18.55 -37.97 -20.81
CA ALA A 693 19.25 -38.66 -21.91
C ALA A 693 20.48 -37.86 -22.32
#